data_1d705d9f3ddfd16ab9bffe60a22627c4
#
_entry.id   1d705d9f3ddfd16ab9bffe60a22627c4
#
_cell.length_a   1.000
_cell.length_b   1.000
_cell.length_c   1.000
_cell.angle_alpha   90.00
_cell.angle_beta   90.00
_cell.angle_gamma   90.00
#
_symmetry.space_group_name_H-M   'P 1'
#
loop_
_entity.id
_entity.type
_entity.pdbx_description
1 polymer ?
#
loop_
_entity_poly.entity_id
_entity_poly.type
_entity_poly.pdbx_seq_one_letter_code
_entity_poly.pdbx_strand_id
1 'polypeptide(L)'
;MFKNNIFTFLFCLLLSLNLAAQKPSTKEDTKKPKKEKTFEDIITKEAITDKGLFDIHKVKEKYYYEINDTLFGREMLMVTRIAKTASGLGFGGGKQNTQVLRWQKKDNKILLRVVSHNVVASDSLPVNEAVLNSNFEPILYSFKIESKGIDSTSTLIEVTKLFSEDVKPLGFPQSRRKGYKISSLNSKKSFIESIKSYPENIESRHVKTYNSSSPPSNSSTGTISLEINNSMILLPKVPMKRRYFDQRVGWFARSQVDYGLDVQESKSLKYLDRWRLEVKDEDLEKFKNGELVTPKKQIVYYIDRATPVKWRKYLKQGIEDWQIAFEEAGFKNAIIAKDPPTKEEDPDWSPEDVRYSVVRYLASPIPNANGPHVSDPRSGEILESDINWYHNVMTLLRNWFFVQTAAINEDARGVSFDDEVMGRLIRFVSAHEVGHTIGLPHNMGSSSAYPVDSLRSATFTKKYGTAPSIMDYARFNYIAQPEDKGVALMPDIGVYDKHSVRWGYRPIPDAKTAKDEKKTLDKWIRDNENSLMHRFGSAGIDPSSQTEDLGDDAVKASEYGILNLKRIVPNLNKWTSEDGKDYSDLQTMYGQVLSQFNRYMGHVSSNIGGVYQYYKTYDQEGPVYTHVKKSHQKKCMNFLNDQLFETPTWMIDNNILNKIEFAGITNRIRSTQSRTLNSILDFGKMARLIENEAINGKTAYTLIDMMSDLKEGIWKELYTHKTIDVYRRNLQLAYLDRISYIMNEEQGSIPSWARGRVTSVKVSQSDIRTVAIGQLLELKKDIKKHKNRSDKMTKMHLDMAMAKINKILVGKPI
;
A
#
# COMPACT_ATOMS: atom_id res chain seq x y z
N MET A 1 -8.39 -24.37 51.87
CA MET A 1 -7.77 -25.39 52.73
C MET A 1 -6.27 -25.20 52.74
N PHE A 2 -5.74 -24.91 53.91
CA PHE A 2 -4.34 -24.66 54.22
C PHE A 2 -3.41 -25.82 53.89
N LYS A 3 -2.19 -25.50 53.49
CA LYS A 3 -0.88 -26.12 53.72
C LYS A 3 0.05 -25.82 52.55
N ASN A 4 1.28 -25.26 52.58
CA ASN A 4 2.25 -25.03 53.65
C ASN A 4 3.20 -23.94 53.18
N ASN A 5 3.27 -22.83 53.84
CA ASN A 5 4.49 -22.02 53.96
C ASN A 5 5.33 -22.67 55.07
N ILE A 6 6.61 -22.90 54.81
CA ILE A 6 7.76 -23.01 55.72
C ILE A 6 8.91 -23.61 54.92
N PHE A 7 9.76 -22.75 54.36
CA PHE A 7 11.15 -23.04 53.99
C PHE A 7 11.79 -21.79 53.34
N THR A 8 11.89 -20.72 54.12
CA THR A 8 12.73 -19.56 53.75
C THR A 8 13.08 -18.78 55.02
N PHE A 9 13.81 -19.39 55.92
CA PHE A 9 14.42 -18.68 57.05
C PHE A 9 15.49 -19.56 57.69
N LEU A 10 16.56 -19.92 56.93
CA LEU A 10 17.79 -20.48 57.55
C LEU A 10 18.97 -20.47 56.58
N PHE A 11 19.42 -19.26 56.15
CA PHE A 11 20.68 -19.14 55.42
C PHE A 11 21.30 -17.73 55.51
N CYS A 12 21.19 -17.14 56.72
CA CYS A 12 21.88 -15.89 57.05
C CYS A 12 22.44 -15.97 58.49
N LEU A 13 23.31 -16.93 58.75
CA LEU A 13 24.14 -16.85 59.93
C LEU A 13 25.24 -17.94 59.85
N LEU A 14 26.31 -17.70 59.14
CA LEU A 14 27.60 -18.36 59.23
C LEU A 14 28.56 -17.79 58.17
N LEU A 15 29.05 -16.55 58.42
CA LEU A 15 30.25 -16.02 57.74
C LEU A 15 30.71 -14.78 58.52
N SER A 16 31.07 -14.97 59.76
CA SER A 16 31.92 -14.04 60.48
C SER A 16 32.99 -14.87 61.23
N LEU A 17 34.22 -14.43 61.01
CA LEU A 17 35.49 -14.90 61.60
C LEU A 17 36.42 -15.62 60.61
N ASN A 18 37.20 -14.79 59.91
CA ASN A 18 38.61 -15.04 59.70
C ASN A 18 39.27 -13.70 59.28
N LEU A 19 39.62 -12.90 60.27
CA LEU A 19 40.61 -11.85 60.13
C LEU A 19 41.99 -12.50 60.34
N ALA A 20 42.71 -12.72 59.28
CA ALA A 20 44.15 -12.97 59.39
C ALA A 20 44.89 -11.88 58.60
N ALA A 21 45.71 -11.15 59.32
CA ALA A 21 46.48 -10.02 58.89
C ALA A 21 47.38 -10.32 57.70
N GLN A 22 47.26 -9.58 56.62
CA GLN A 22 48.30 -9.43 55.61
C GLN A 22 48.72 -7.95 55.58
N LYS A 23 50.05 -7.72 55.68
CA LYS A 23 50.72 -6.45 55.57
C LYS A 23 50.40 -5.72 54.27
N PRO A 24 50.30 -4.38 54.25
CA PRO A 24 50.13 -3.62 53.02
C PRO A 24 51.46 -3.63 52.22
N SER A 25 51.48 -4.27 51.08
CA SER A 25 52.48 -4.00 50.03
C SER A 25 51.96 -2.83 49.20
N THR A 26 52.46 -1.67 49.49
CA THR A 26 52.39 -0.52 48.62
C THR A 26 53.15 -0.81 47.33
N LYS A 27 52.39 -1.20 46.27
CA LYS A 27 52.77 -0.93 44.90
C LYS A 27 51.76 0.06 44.36
N GLU A 28 52.07 1.32 44.39
CA GLU A 28 51.48 2.34 43.54
C GLU A 28 51.71 1.93 42.08
N ASP A 29 50.77 1.25 41.47
CA ASP A 29 50.67 1.23 40.02
C ASP A 29 50.17 2.61 39.56
N THR A 30 51.09 3.55 39.44
CA THR A 30 50.89 4.79 38.73
C THR A 30 50.67 4.41 37.26
N LYS A 31 49.40 4.10 36.89
CA LYS A 31 48.96 4.13 35.51
C LYS A 31 49.20 5.57 35.04
N LYS A 32 50.30 5.81 34.34
CA LYS A 32 50.51 7.06 33.59
C LYS A 32 49.21 7.37 32.84
N PRO A 33 48.65 8.58 32.91
CA PRO A 33 47.50 8.96 32.16
C PRO A 33 47.79 8.63 30.70
N LYS A 34 46.93 7.78 30.07
CA LYS A 34 47.03 7.52 28.62
C LYS A 34 46.93 8.85 27.94
N LYS A 35 48.00 9.26 27.24
CA LYS A 35 48.02 10.46 26.43
C LYS A 35 46.80 10.43 25.52
N GLU A 36 45.93 11.43 25.63
CA GLU A 36 44.80 11.56 24.72
C GLU A 36 45.34 11.61 23.29
N LYS A 37 44.80 10.82 22.41
CA LYS A 37 45.20 10.80 20.99
C LYS A 37 44.77 12.10 20.33
N THR A 38 45.63 12.68 19.55
CA THR A 38 45.31 13.82 18.68
C THR A 38 44.48 13.34 17.48
N PHE A 39 43.94 14.27 16.74
CA PHE A 39 43.21 13.95 15.50
C PHE A 39 44.13 13.22 14.51
N GLU A 40 45.38 13.71 14.33
CA GLU A 40 46.37 13.13 13.42
C GLU A 40 46.84 11.73 13.86
N ASP A 41 46.81 11.44 15.17
CA ASP A 41 47.12 10.10 15.69
C ASP A 41 46.06 9.06 15.27
N ILE A 42 44.81 9.50 14.94
CA ILE A 42 43.68 8.65 14.57
C ILE A 42 43.45 8.68 13.06
N ILE A 43 43.34 9.88 12.50
CA ILE A 43 43.13 10.10 11.07
C ILE A 43 44.49 10.33 10.41
N THR A 44 45.09 9.22 10.03
CA THR A 44 46.45 9.23 9.42
C THR A 44 46.40 9.64 7.96
N LYS A 45 47.55 9.85 7.34
CA LYS A 45 47.70 10.19 5.92
C LYS A 45 47.13 9.13 4.97
N GLU A 46 46.88 7.91 5.46
CA GLU A 46 46.29 6.80 4.69
C GLU A 46 44.77 6.84 4.75
N ALA A 47 44.16 7.75 5.52
CA ALA A 47 42.73 7.89 5.62
C ALA A 47 42.10 8.31 4.29
N ILE A 48 41.02 7.64 3.92
CA ILE A 48 40.14 8.08 2.81
C ILE A 48 39.06 8.95 3.44
N THR A 49 39.02 10.23 3.05
CA THR A 49 38.02 11.19 3.57
C THR A 49 37.01 11.54 2.51
N ASP A 50 35.70 11.49 2.88
CA ASP A 50 34.59 11.94 2.08
C ASP A 50 33.86 13.09 2.82
N LYS A 51 33.80 14.25 2.20
CA LYS A 51 33.33 15.50 2.84
C LYS A 51 31.88 15.78 2.49
N GLY A 52 31.12 16.30 3.47
CA GLY A 52 29.72 16.63 3.27
C GLY A 52 29.01 17.11 4.54
N LEU A 53 27.85 16.58 4.85
CA LEU A 53 27.13 16.89 6.09
C LEU A 53 28.00 16.60 7.33
N PHE A 54 28.67 15.46 7.36
CA PHE A 54 29.80 15.13 8.25
C PHE A 54 30.99 14.80 7.37
N ASP A 55 32.19 15.03 7.84
CA ASP A 55 33.34 14.46 7.19
C ASP A 55 33.51 13.01 7.64
N ILE A 56 33.51 12.09 6.67
CA ILE A 56 33.59 10.64 6.90
C ILE A 56 35.04 10.21 6.64
N HIS A 57 35.68 9.61 7.64
CA HIS A 57 37.02 9.09 7.50
C HIS A 57 37.06 7.58 7.58
N LYS A 58 37.61 6.93 6.57
CA LYS A 58 37.92 5.50 6.58
C LYS A 58 39.41 5.30 6.82
N VAL A 59 39.72 4.66 7.96
CA VAL A 59 41.09 4.29 8.34
C VAL A 59 41.10 2.74 8.48
N LYS A 60 41.69 2.05 7.50
CA LYS A 60 41.65 0.59 7.37
C LYS A 60 40.19 0.10 7.32
N GLU A 61 39.75 -0.67 8.30
CA GLU A 61 38.38 -1.20 8.40
C GLU A 61 37.48 -0.35 9.30
N LYS A 62 38.00 0.75 9.86
CA LYS A 62 37.25 1.61 10.77
C LYS A 62 36.71 2.85 10.06
N TYR A 63 35.49 3.23 10.45
CA TYR A 63 34.84 4.44 10.00
C TYR A 63 34.64 5.41 11.16
N TYR A 64 34.94 6.67 10.88
CA TYR A 64 34.82 7.77 11.83
C TYR A 64 33.93 8.86 11.24
N TYR A 65 33.10 9.45 12.11
CA TYR A 65 32.37 10.68 11.81
C TYR A 65 33.06 11.85 12.50
N GLU A 66 33.44 12.85 11.72
CA GLU A 66 33.83 14.17 12.20
C GLU A 66 32.59 15.06 12.08
N ILE A 67 31.93 15.34 13.22
CA ILE A 67 30.67 16.07 13.32
C ILE A 67 30.97 17.51 13.73
N ASN A 68 30.58 18.48 12.89
CA ASN A 68 30.66 19.89 13.25
C ASN A 68 29.77 20.15 14.49
N ASP A 69 30.30 20.83 15.50
CA ASP A 69 29.63 21.01 16.80
C ASP A 69 28.30 21.79 16.66
N THR A 70 28.07 22.54 15.57
CA THR A 70 26.79 23.21 15.25
C THR A 70 25.67 22.25 14.87
N LEU A 71 25.97 20.98 14.56
CA LEU A 71 25.01 19.96 14.20
C LEU A 71 24.50 19.18 15.42
N PHE A 72 25.15 19.32 16.58
CA PHE A 72 24.60 18.74 17.82
C PHE A 72 23.28 19.44 18.17
N GLY A 73 22.31 18.61 18.59
CA GLY A 73 20.96 19.07 18.87
C GLY A 73 20.05 19.20 17.64
N ARG A 74 20.62 19.19 16.40
CA ARG A 74 19.83 19.15 15.16
C ARG A 74 19.22 17.76 14.97
N GLU A 75 17.99 17.75 14.47
CA GLU A 75 17.26 16.52 14.16
C GLU A 75 17.58 16.03 12.75
N MET A 76 17.73 14.72 12.63
CA MET A 76 18.00 14.03 11.38
C MET A 76 17.02 12.87 11.21
N LEU A 77 16.53 12.67 10.01
CA LEU A 77 15.63 11.57 9.68
C LEU A 77 16.43 10.37 9.19
N MET A 78 16.44 9.29 9.95
CA MET A 78 17.07 8.03 9.53
C MET A 78 16.04 7.16 8.80
N VAL A 79 16.30 6.85 7.54
CA VAL A 79 15.50 5.95 6.71
C VAL A 79 16.28 4.68 6.44
N THR A 80 15.78 3.53 6.89
CA THR A 80 16.40 2.23 6.65
C THR A 80 15.71 1.54 5.46
N ARG A 81 16.50 1.15 4.44
CA ARG A 81 16.04 0.44 3.24
C ARG A 81 16.83 -0.85 3.05
N ILE A 82 16.24 -1.85 2.41
CA ILE A 82 16.99 -2.99 1.88
C ILE A 82 17.49 -2.57 0.50
N ALA A 83 18.81 -2.37 0.35
CA ALA A 83 19.42 -1.99 -0.93
C ALA A 83 19.51 -3.19 -1.88
N LYS A 84 20.03 -4.33 -1.37
CA LYS A 84 20.08 -5.60 -2.10
C LYS A 84 19.54 -6.73 -1.22
N THR A 85 18.84 -7.66 -1.82
CA THR A 85 18.17 -8.75 -1.10
C THR A 85 18.59 -10.10 -1.62
N ALA A 86 18.53 -11.12 -0.76
CA ALA A 86 18.69 -12.51 -1.20
C ALA A 86 17.47 -12.96 -2.03
N SER A 87 17.70 -13.87 -2.97
CA SER A 87 16.62 -14.50 -3.73
C SER A 87 15.53 -15.06 -2.80
N GLY A 88 14.27 -14.81 -3.11
CA GLY A 88 13.12 -15.24 -2.29
C GLY A 88 12.79 -14.35 -1.09
N LEU A 89 13.55 -13.27 -0.82
CA LEU A 89 13.27 -12.31 0.25
C LEU A 89 12.45 -11.09 -0.17
N GLY A 90 12.06 -11.00 -1.43
CA GLY A 90 11.43 -9.84 -2.03
C GLY A 90 12.40 -9.06 -2.93
N PHE A 91 12.40 -7.75 -2.87
CA PHE A 91 13.16 -6.89 -3.78
C PHE A 91 13.91 -5.78 -3.02
N GLY A 92 14.92 -5.20 -3.68
CA GLY A 92 15.66 -4.03 -3.20
C GLY A 92 14.83 -2.73 -3.29
N GLY A 93 15.27 -1.69 -2.59
CA GLY A 93 14.61 -0.37 -2.52
C GLY A 93 13.54 -0.25 -1.42
N GLY A 94 13.06 -1.35 -0.86
CA GLY A 94 11.97 -1.36 0.11
C GLY A 94 12.33 -0.72 1.46
N LYS A 95 11.60 0.34 1.85
CA LYS A 95 11.70 1.00 3.15
C LYS A 95 11.28 0.05 4.28
N GLN A 96 12.08 -0.04 5.32
CA GLN A 96 11.87 -0.93 6.46
C GLN A 96 11.54 -0.18 7.74
N ASN A 97 12.23 0.93 8.00
CA ASN A 97 12.07 1.74 9.20
C ASN A 97 12.34 3.21 8.90
N THR A 98 11.71 4.08 9.67
CA THR A 98 11.95 5.52 9.65
C THR A 98 11.89 6.03 11.08
N GLN A 99 12.88 6.81 11.51
CA GLN A 99 12.92 7.39 12.86
C GLN A 99 13.71 8.70 12.85
N VAL A 100 13.34 9.62 13.73
CA VAL A 100 14.11 10.85 13.95
C VAL A 100 15.20 10.58 14.96
N LEU A 101 16.41 11.02 14.66
CA LEU A 101 17.58 10.91 15.50
C LEU A 101 18.13 12.29 15.86
N ARG A 102 18.75 12.38 17.03
CA ARG A 102 19.47 13.58 17.47
C ARG A 102 20.79 13.19 18.10
N TRP A 103 21.86 13.82 17.63
CA TRP A 103 23.19 13.73 18.22
C TRP A 103 23.29 14.68 19.40
N GLN A 104 23.57 14.16 20.58
CA GLN A 104 23.71 14.93 21.81
C GLN A 104 25.10 14.74 22.43
N LYS A 105 25.80 15.84 22.66
CA LYS A 105 27.06 15.83 23.43
C LYS A 105 26.74 15.84 24.91
N LYS A 106 27.29 14.87 25.64
CA LYS A 106 27.14 14.74 27.09
C LYS A 106 28.47 14.34 27.69
N ASP A 107 29.09 15.25 28.41
CA ASP A 107 30.42 15.10 28.98
C ASP A 107 31.46 14.65 27.91
N ASN A 108 32.06 13.47 28.11
CA ASN A 108 33.06 12.89 27.18
C ASN A 108 32.43 11.87 26.19
N LYS A 109 31.14 11.96 25.95
CA LYS A 109 30.40 11.05 25.08
C LYS A 109 29.48 11.78 24.11
N ILE A 110 29.25 11.15 22.97
CA ILE A 110 28.16 11.51 22.05
C ILE A 110 27.07 10.45 22.14
N LEU A 111 25.85 10.89 22.41
CA LEU A 111 24.66 10.03 22.48
C LEU A 111 23.84 10.20 21.19
N LEU A 112 23.43 9.10 20.60
CA LEU A 112 22.46 9.08 19.50
C LEU A 112 21.09 8.78 20.11
N ARG A 113 20.21 9.77 20.14
CA ARG A 113 18.87 9.66 20.70
C ARG A 113 17.81 9.44 19.64
N VAL A 114 16.75 8.74 19.99
CA VAL A 114 15.55 8.61 19.14
C VAL A 114 14.54 9.66 19.61
N VAL A 115 14.14 10.54 18.69
CA VAL A 115 13.15 11.59 18.93
C VAL A 115 11.79 11.15 18.43
N SER A 116 10.74 11.39 19.20
CA SER A 116 9.36 11.12 18.80
C SER A 116 8.56 12.42 18.71
N HIS A 117 7.91 12.61 17.56
CA HIS A 117 6.96 13.70 17.34
C HIS A 117 5.50 13.25 17.41
N ASN A 118 5.23 12.05 17.98
CA ASN A 118 3.86 11.54 18.12
C ASN A 118 3.06 12.32 19.16
N VAL A 119 3.74 12.85 20.19
CA VAL A 119 3.15 13.64 21.27
C VAL A 119 3.95 14.93 21.39
N VAL A 120 3.28 16.05 21.31
CA VAL A 120 3.92 17.38 21.27
C VAL A 120 3.17 18.40 22.11
N ALA A 121 3.87 19.46 22.47
CA ALA A 121 3.34 20.73 22.91
C ALA A 121 4.32 21.84 22.50
N SER A 122 3.86 23.07 22.38
CA SER A 122 4.77 24.21 22.17
C SER A 122 5.67 24.40 23.37
N ASP A 123 6.96 24.69 23.15
CA ASP A 123 7.95 24.99 24.19
C ASP A 123 7.60 26.25 25.00
N SER A 124 6.79 27.15 24.43
CA SER A 124 6.23 28.32 25.11
C SER A 124 5.13 28.01 26.14
N LEU A 125 4.63 26.76 26.19
CA LEU A 125 3.52 26.37 27.08
C LEU A 125 4.01 25.55 28.28
N PRO A 126 3.50 25.79 29.49
CA PRO A 126 3.88 25.01 30.68
C PRO A 126 3.69 23.48 30.53
N VAL A 127 2.66 23.06 29.76
CA VAL A 127 2.38 21.65 29.53
C VAL A 127 3.50 20.92 28.76
N ASN A 128 4.39 21.67 28.10
CA ASN A 128 5.55 21.07 27.42
C ASN A 128 6.46 20.30 28.38
N GLU A 129 6.65 20.79 29.60
CA GLU A 129 7.42 20.07 30.63
C GLU A 129 6.81 18.70 30.93
N ALA A 130 5.49 18.61 31.08
CA ALA A 130 4.79 17.34 31.29
C ALA A 130 4.92 16.40 30.08
N VAL A 131 4.89 16.94 28.84
CA VAL A 131 5.14 16.14 27.61
C VAL A 131 6.55 15.58 27.62
N LEU A 132 7.58 16.38 27.89
CA LEU A 132 8.98 15.94 27.97
C LEU A 132 9.20 14.89 29.06
N ASN A 133 8.59 15.07 30.24
CA ASN A 133 8.67 14.11 31.35
C ASN A 133 8.02 12.76 31.03
N SER A 134 7.00 12.75 30.18
CA SER A 134 6.26 11.54 29.80
C SER A 134 6.78 10.86 28.53
N ASN A 135 7.65 11.54 27.75
CA ASN A 135 8.16 11.07 26.48
C ASN A 135 9.68 11.16 26.41
N PHE A 136 10.36 10.57 27.40
CA PHE A 136 11.81 10.59 27.46
C PHE A 136 12.44 9.89 26.25
N GLU A 137 13.39 10.56 25.58
CA GLU A 137 14.03 10.09 24.35
C GLU A 137 14.99 8.91 24.63
N PRO A 138 14.75 7.72 24.08
CA PRO A 138 15.64 6.57 24.18
C PRO A 138 17.03 6.85 23.62
N ILE A 139 18.06 6.28 24.19
CA ILE A 139 19.43 6.29 23.67
C ILE A 139 19.57 5.07 22.75
N LEU A 140 19.76 5.30 21.46
CA LEU A 140 19.99 4.24 20.47
C LEU A 140 21.42 3.71 20.55
N TYR A 141 22.40 4.62 20.69
CA TYR A 141 23.82 4.29 20.78
C TYR A 141 24.60 5.35 21.56
N SER A 142 25.75 4.97 22.10
CA SER A 142 26.66 5.86 22.85
C SER A 142 28.08 5.71 22.32
N PHE A 143 28.70 6.82 21.92
CA PHE A 143 30.03 6.87 21.37
C PHE A 143 30.98 7.58 22.35
N LYS A 144 32.21 7.09 22.41
CA LYS A 144 33.30 7.82 23.04
C LYS A 144 33.78 8.91 22.09
N ILE A 145 34.05 10.10 22.60
CA ILE A 145 34.79 11.13 21.85
C ILE A 145 36.22 10.65 21.72
N GLU A 146 36.69 10.49 20.47
CA GLU A 146 38.04 10.03 20.17
C GLU A 146 39.04 11.19 20.16
N SER A 147 38.67 12.33 19.57
CA SER A 147 39.42 13.61 19.58
C SER A 147 38.47 14.76 19.19
N LYS A 148 39.00 15.99 19.30
CA LYS A 148 38.51 17.17 18.58
C LYS A 148 39.00 17.11 17.14
N GLY A 149 38.34 17.77 16.21
CA GLY A 149 38.83 18.01 14.87
C GLY A 149 40.00 19.01 14.84
N ILE A 150 40.64 19.15 13.70
CA ILE A 150 41.84 19.99 13.53
C ILE A 150 41.56 21.43 13.96
N ASP A 151 40.44 21.99 13.58
CA ASP A 151 40.05 23.38 13.89
C ASP A 151 39.34 23.54 15.25
N SER A 152 39.21 22.45 15.99
CA SER A 152 38.47 22.37 17.26
C SER A 152 36.97 22.68 17.21
N THR A 153 36.40 22.89 16.01
CA THR A 153 34.95 23.18 15.80
C THR A 153 34.15 21.93 15.55
N SER A 154 34.79 20.76 15.49
CA SER A 154 34.19 19.48 15.26
C SER A 154 34.61 18.45 16.31
N THR A 155 33.86 17.32 16.34
CA THR A 155 34.09 16.21 17.28
C THR A 155 34.17 14.89 16.51
N LEU A 156 35.22 14.10 16.74
CA LEU A 156 35.50 12.82 16.10
C LEU A 156 34.99 11.67 16.95
N ILE A 157 34.21 10.76 16.34
CA ILE A 157 33.71 9.51 16.93
C ILE A 157 33.90 8.33 16.00
N GLU A 158 34.15 7.12 16.53
CA GLU A 158 34.18 5.87 15.75
C GLU A 158 32.75 5.28 15.61
N VAL A 159 32.27 5.11 14.38
CA VAL A 159 30.91 4.64 14.09
C VAL A 159 30.84 3.21 13.53
N THR A 160 31.98 2.52 13.41
CA THR A 160 32.07 1.18 12.82
C THR A 160 31.06 0.22 13.42
N LYS A 161 30.95 0.17 14.75
CA LYS A 161 30.06 -0.74 15.46
C LYS A 161 28.58 -0.43 15.25
N LEU A 162 28.21 0.84 15.07
CA LEU A 162 26.82 1.24 14.79
C LEU A 162 26.25 0.48 13.58
N PHE A 163 27.06 0.28 12.56
CA PHE A 163 26.66 -0.35 11.30
C PHE A 163 27.10 -1.80 11.16
N SER A 164 28.12 -2.28 11.88
CA SER A 164 28.55 -3.67 11.82
C SER A 164 27.84 -4.59 12.82
N GLU A 165 27.35 -4.08 13.95
CA GLU A 165 26.58 -4.83 14.94
C GLU A 165 25.08 -4.91 14.62
N ASP A 166 24.34 -5.73 15.37
CA ASP A 166 22.87 -5.89 15.19
C ASP A 166 22.08 -4.79 15.92
N VAL A 167 22.28 -3.55 15.51
CA VAL A 167 21.46 -2.42 15.96
C VAL A 167 20.10 -2.51 15.30
N LYS A 168 19.12 -3.02 16.04
CA LYS A 168 17.80 -3.43 15.52
C LYS A 168 17.12 -2.43 14.59
N PRO A 169 17.03 -1.12 14.91
CA PRO A 169 16.37 -0.15 14.04
C PRO A 169 17.10 0.08 12.70
N LEU A 170 18.39 -0.23 12.62
CA LEU A 170 19.23 -0.06 11.43
C LEU A 170 19.47 -1.36 10.67
N GLY A 171 18.77 -2.45 11.06
CA GLY A 171 18.97 -3.78 10.51
C GLY A 171 17.69 -4.35 9.89
N PHE A 172 17.70 -5.67 9.69
CA PHE A 172 16.53 -6.38 9.16
C PHE A 172 15.37 -6.35 10.16
N PRO A 173 14.14 -6.02 9.75
CA PRO A 173 13.02 -5.82 10.66
C PRO A 173 12.70 -7.03 11.53
N GLN A 174 12.50 -6.80 12.81
CA GLN A 174 12.22 -7.85 13.79
C GLN A 174 10.96 -8.67 13.43
N SER A 175 9.93 -8.01 12.90
CA SER A 175 8.68 -8.66 12.46
C SER A 175 8.91 -9.71 11.37
N ARG A 176 9.87 -9.50 10.48
CA ARG A 176 10.21 -10.43 9.38
C ARG A 176 11.16 -11.54 9.80
N ARG A 177 11.96 -11.33 10.87
CA ARG A 177 12.94 -12.33 11.36
C ARG A 177 12.29 -13.64 11.76
N LYS A 178 11.10 -13.59 12.37
CA LYS A 178 10.35 -14.77 12.81
C LYS A 178 9.99 -15.70 11.64
N GLY A 179 9.55 -15.16 10.52
CA GLY A 179 9.17 -15.93 9.32
C GLY A 179 10.32 -16.74 8.72
N TYR A 180 11.54 -16.20 8.80
CA TYR A 180 12.76 -16.84 8.30
C TYR A 180 13.57 -17.54 9.40
N LYS A 181 13.01 -17.67 10.61
CA LYS A 181 13.67 -18.28 11.78
C LYS A 181 15.10 -17.76 11.99
N ILE A 182 15.27 -16.45 11.91
CA ILE A 182 16.56 -15.77 12.13
C ILE A 182 16.85 -15.79 13.63
N SER A 183 18.05 -16.27 14.01
CA SER A 183 18.50 -16.37 15.41
C SER A 183 19.42 -15.20 15.80
N SER A 184 20.46 -14.92 15.01
CA SER A 184 21.49 -13.93 15.34
C SER A 184 22.16 -13.37 14.11
N LEU A 185 22.82 -12.22 14.26
CA LEU A 185 23.75 -11.67 13.28
C LEU A 185 25.04 -12.50 13.29
N ASN A 186 25.58 -12.84 12.12
CA ASN A 186 26.89 -13.42 11.95
C ASN A 186 27.92 -12.31 11.69
N SER A 187 28.60 -11.84 12.73
CA SER A 187 29.54 -10.71 12.65
C SER A 187 30.70 -10.95 11.72
N LYS A 188 31.16 -12.22 11.58
CA LYS A 188 32.26 -12.57 10.68
C LYS A 188 31.90 -12.46 9.19
N LYS A 189 30.60 -12.47 8.88
CA LYS A 189 30.05 -12.36 7.51
C LYS A 189 29.28 -11.06 7.29
N SER A 190 29.44 -10.08 8.20
CA SER A 190 28.78 -8.77 8.14
C SER A 190 29.82 -7.67 8.16
N PHE A 191 29.69 -6.68 7.28
CA PHE A 191 30.68 -5.61 7.11
C PHE A 191 30.04 -4.35 6.54
N ILE A 192 30.74 -3.23 6.63
CA ILE A 192 30.34 -1.97 6.01
C ILE A 192 30.88 -1.97 4.57
N GLU A 193 29.98 -1.84 3.60
CA GLU A 193 30.33 -1.73 2.18
C GLU A 193 30.86 -0.32 1.88
N SER A 194 30.09 0.70 2.26
CA SER A 194 30.49 2.10 2.09
C SER A 194 29.72 3.03 3.02
N ILE A 195 30.33 4.16 3.36
CA ILE A 195 29.64 5.31 3.93
C ILE A 195 30.01 6.52 3.08
N LYS A 196 28.99 7.23 2.58
CA LYS A 196 29.09 8.41 1.74
C LYS A 196 28.43 9.61 2.39
N SER A 197 29.04 10.78 2.25
CA SER A 197 28.50 12.03 2.75
C SER A 197 28.08 12.93 1.59
N TYR A 198 26.89 13.49 1.69
CA TYR A 198 26.33 14.48 0.78
C TYR A 198 26.06 15.77 1.58
N PRO A 199 25.77 16.91 0.95
CA PRO A 199 25.54 18.16 1.67
C PRO A 199 24.41 18.13 2.72
N GLU A 200 23.36 17.29 2.51
CA GLU A 200 22.19 17.23 3.38
C GLU A 200 21.92 15.83 3.94
N ASN A 201 22.69 14.80 3.54
CA ASN A 201 22.51 13.44 4.05
C ASN A 201 23.79 12.62 4.08
N ILE A 202 23.74 11.51 4.82
CA ILE A 202 24.77 10.48 4.89
C ILE A 202 24.14 9.14 4.52
N GLU A 203 24.79 8.43 3.60
CA GLU A 203 24.35 7.10 3.14
C GLU A 203 25.31 6.03 3.64
N SER A 204 24.81 5.12 4.47
CA SER A 204 25.59 4.02 5.03
C SER A 204 25.09 2.70 4.48
N ARG A 205 25.90 2.07 3.63
CA ARG A 205 25.61 0.73 3.07
C ARG A 205 26.42 -0.32 3.82
N HIS A 206 25.73 -1.36 4.27
CA HIS A 206 26.38 -2.44 5.01
C HIS A 206 25.69 -3.79 4.72
N VAL A 207 26.51 -4.82 4.59
CA VAL A 207 26.04 -6.19 4.45
C VAL A 207 25.76 -6.77 5.83
N LYS A 208 24.56 -7.24 6.05
CA LYS A 208 24.14 -7.99 7.23
C LYS A 208 23.89 -9.45 6.85
N THR A 209 24.60 -10.36 7.48
CA THR A 209 24.40 -11.80 7.33
C THR A 209 23.84 -12.35 8.63
N TYR A 210 22.66 -12.94 8.58
CA TYR A 210 21.98 -13.53 9.73
C TYR A 210 21.99 -15.06 9.63
N ASN A 211 22.21 -15.73 10.77
CA ASN A 211 22.01 -17.16 10.89
C ASN A 211 20.51 -17.49 10.83
N SER A 212 20.13 -18.42 10.00
CA SER A 212 18.74 -18.81 9.76
C SER A 212 18.61 -20.31 9.56
N SER A 213 17.62 -20.94 10.20
CA SER A 213 17.28 -22.34 9.96
C SER A 213 16.25 -22.52 8.83
N SER A 214 15.77 -21.42 8.22
CA SER A 214 14.81 -21.44 7.11
C SER A 214 15.09 -20.31 6.11
N PRO A 215 16.30 -20.34 5.46
CA PRO A 215 16.61 -19.35 4.43
C PRO A 215 15.70 -19.53 3.20
N PRO A 216 15.31 -18.43 2.50
CA PRO A 216 14.29 -18.47 1.47
C PRO A 216 14.72 -19.20 0.17
N SER A 217 16.02 -19.23 -0.16
CA SER A 217 16.47 -19.73 -1.47
C SER A 217 17.46 -20.87 -1.41
N ASN A 218 18.24 -21.00 -0.34
CA ASN A 218 19.25 -22.06 -0.21
C ASN A 218 19.36 -22.48 1.25
N SER A 219 18.62 -23.53 1.60
CA SER A 219 18.56 -24.05 2.97
C SER A 219 19.91 -24.56 3.48
N SER A 220 20.79 -25.02 2.59
CA SER A 220 22.10 -25.56 2.97
C SER A 220 23.09 -24.51 3.46
N THR A 221 22.89 -23.22 3.13
CA THR A 221 23.78 -22.15 3.58
C THR A 221 23.62 -21.82 5.07
N GLY A 222 22.45 -22.07 5.66
CA GLY A 222 22.15 -21.73 7.05
C GLY A 222 22.18 -20.22 7.35
N THR A 223 22.25 -19.36 6.33
CA THR A 223 22.37 -17.92 6.49
C THR A 223 21.55 -17.14 5.46
N ILE A 224 21.22 -15.90 5.79
CA ILE A 224 20.60 -14.92 4.89
C ILE A 224 21.49 -13.67 4.88
N SER A 225 21.98 -13.29 3.71
CA SER A 225 22.74 -12.04 3.52
C SER A 225 21.90 -11.02 2.77
N LEU A 226 21.95 -9.78 3.19
CA LEU A 226 21.30 -8.64 2.53
C LEU A 226 22.14 -7.37 2.74
N GLU A 227 22.10 -6.47 1.77
CA GLU A 227 22.68 -5.14 1.90
C GLU A 227 21.60 -4.18 2.38
N ILE A 228 21.87 -3.51 3.50
CA ILE A 228 21.01 -2.48 4.07
C ILE A 228 21.61 -1.13 3.78
N ASN A 229 20.76 -0.17 3.44
CA ASN A 229 21.07 1.23 3.32
C ASN A 229 20.40 2.02 4.44
N ASN A 230 21.18 2.82 5.17
CA ASN A 230 20.67 3.78 6.14
C ASN A 230 20.98 5.20 5.62
N SER A 231 19.92 5.90 5.20
CA SER A 231 19.95 7.30 4.80
C SER A 231 19.69 8.18 6.01
N MET A 232 20.63 9.01 6.42
CA MET A 232 20.47 9.95 7.52
C MET A 232 20.39 11.38 6.97
N ILE A 233 19.20 11.94 6.94
CA ILE A 233 18.84 13.20 6.28
C ILE A 233 18.73 14.31 7.32
N LEU A 234 19.43 15.42 7.12
CA LEU A 234 19.31 16.61 7.96
C LEU A 234 17.94 17.26 7.76
N LEU A 235 17.14 17.35 8.82
CA LEU A 235 15.84 18.00 8.75
C LEU A 235 15.97 19.53 8.60
N PRO A 236 15.08 20.19 7.84
CA PRO A 236 15.08 21.64 7.70
C PRO A 236 15.10 22.36 9.05
N LYS A 237 15.87 23.45 9.16
CA LYS A 237 15.96 24.22 10.41
C LYS A 237 14.59 24.81 10.78
N VAL A 238 13.84 25.29 9.78
CA VAL A 238 12.47 25.80 9.94
C VAL A 238 11.53 24.80 9.27
N PRO A 239 10.69 24.08 10.04
CA PRO A 239 9.70 23.17 9.46
C PRO A 239 8.72 23.92 8.55
N MET A 240 8.25 23.25 7.49
CA MET A 240 7.22 23.80 6.60
C MET A 240 5.92 24.08 7.37
N LYS A 241 5.18 25.12 6.98
CA LYS A 241 3.82 25.36 7.51
C LYS A 241 2.94 24.16 7.25
N ARG A 242 2.38 23.58 8.32
CA ARG A 242 1.46 22.42 8.23
C ARG A 242 0.17 22.81 7.50
N ARG A 243 -0.49 21.83 6.90
CA ARG A 243 -1.87 21.91 6.42
C ARG A 243 -2.67 20.75 7.00
N TYR A 244 -3.82 21.04 7.62
CA TYR A 244 -4.65 20.01 8.23
C TYR A 244 -5.26 19.09 7.18
N PHE A 245 -5.32 17.81 7.53
CA PHE A 245 -5.98 16.77 6.74
C PHE A 245 -7.50 16.91 6.83
N ASP A 246 -8.17 16.63 5.70
CA ASP A 246 -9.61 16.46 5.63
C ASP A 246 -9.96 15.15 4.91
N GLN A 247 -10.76 14.32 5.55
CA GLN A 247 -11.13 13.01 5.00
C GLN A 247 -11.96 13.10 3.72
N ARG A 248 -12.60 14.25 3.45
CA ARG A 248 -13.42 14.48 2.25
C ARG A 248 -12.58 14.65 0.99
N VAL A 249 -11.29 15.02 1.15
CA VAL A 249 -10.37 15.19 0.02
C VAL A 249 -9.45 14.00 -0.16
N GLY A 250 -9.03 13.34 0.92
CA GLY A 250 -8.09 12.23 0.91
C GLY A 250 -6.65 12.66 0.60
N TRP A 251 -5.73 12.30 1.48
CA TRP A 251 -4.33 12.67 1.36
C TRP A 251 -3.47 11.74 2.23
N PHE A 252 -2.21 11.51 1.88
CA PHE A 252 -1.29 10.95 2.85
C PHE A 252 -1.08 11.94 3.98
N ALA A 253 -1.16 11.47 5.22
CA ALA A 253 -1.17 12.34 6.39
C ALA A 253 -0.44 11.71 7.56
N ARG A 254 0.14 12.58 8.41
CA ARG A 254 0.74 12.24 9.69
C ARG A 254 -0.19 12.63 10.82
N SER A 255 -0.09 11.91 11.93
CA SER A 255 -0.88 12.19 13.14
C SER A 255 0.05 12.55 14.30
N GLN A 256 -0.36 13.56 15.06
CA GLN A 256 0.27 13.93 16.34
C GLN A 256 -0.80 14.19 17.39
N VAL A 257 -0.52 13.87 18.64
CA VAL A 257 -1.31 14.33 19.79
C VAL A 257 -0.67 15.61 20.28
N ASP A 258 -1.40 16.70 20.20
CA ASP A 258 -0.92 18.03 20.60
C ASP A 258 -1.61 18.48 21.89
N TYR A 259 -0.87 18.47 22.97
CA TYR A 259 -1.32 18.93 24.30
C TYR A 259 -1.31 20.46 24.46
N GLY A 260 -0.78 21.19 23.47
CA GLY A 260 -0.85 22.66 23.44
C GLY A 260 -2.20 23.20 22.98
N LEU A 261 -3.12 22.32 22.56
CA LEU A 261 -4.47 22.72 22.18
C LEU A 261 -5.33 23.01 23.41
N ASP A 262 -6.12 24.09 23.35
CA ASP A 262 -7.13 24.43 24.36
C ASP A 262 -8.37 23.52 24.19
N VAL A 263 -8.24 22.26 24.55
CA VAL A 263 -9.30 21.24 24.51
C VAL A 263 -9.20 20.34 25.72
N GLN A 264 -10.32 19.78 26.17
CA GLN A 264 -10.39 18.95 27.40
C GLN A 264 -10.14 17.45 27.14
N GLU A 265 -9.53 17.12 25.98
CA GLU A 265 -9.18 15.75 25.59
C GLU A 265 -7.83 15.72 24.87
N SER A 266 -7.13 14.58 24.90
CA SER A 266 -5.97 14.37 24.05
C SER A 266 -6.42 14.14 22.61
N LYS A 267 -6.32 15.14 21.75
CA LYS A 267 -6.80 15.10 20.39
C LYS A 267 -5.67 14.83 19.40
N SER A 268 -5.87 13.82 18.55
CA SER A 268 -4.96 13.56 17.43
C SER A 268 -5.27 14.52 16.29
N LEU A 269 -4.31 15.36 15.93
CA LEU A 269 -4.34 16.16 14.71
C LEU A 269 -3.68 15.42 13.57
N LYS A 270 -4.28 15.50 12.38
CA LYS A 270 -3.68 15.00 11.14
C LYS A 270 -3.32 16.16 10.24
N TYR A 271 -2.16 16.07 9.58
CA TYR A 271 -1.70 17.03 8.58
C TYR A 271 -1.02 16.33 7.41
N LEU A 272 -1.03 17.01 6.25
CA LEU A 272 -0.67 16.43 4.96
C LEU A 272 0.83 16.17 4.84
N ASP A 273 1.19 15.10 4.13
CA ASP A 273 2.51 14.96 3.52
C ASP A 273 2.48 15.65 2.14
N ARG A 274 3.30 16.68 1.92
CA ARG A 274 3.36 17.44 0.66
C ARG A 274 4.71 18.12 0.44
N TRP A 275 5.05 18.44 -0.79
CA TRP A 275 6.22 19.25 -1.12
C TRP A 275 6.04 20.69 -0.63
N ARG A 276 7.14 21.36 -0.30
CA ARG A 276 7.16 22.79 0.02
C ARG A 276 7.12 23.59 -1.28
N LEU A 277 5.94 24.04 -1.69
CA LEU A 277 5.76 24.98 -2.78
C LEU A 277 5.37 26.35 -2.24
N GLU A 278 6.21 27.33 -2.44
CA GLU A 278 6.05 28.69 -1.95
C GLU A 278 6.16 29.69 -3.10
N VAL A 279 5.34 30.74 -3.04
CA VAL A 279 5.41 31.87 -3.97
C VAL A 279 6.66 32.70 -3.63
N LYS A 280 7.38 33.17 -4.65
CA LYS A 280 8.46 34.13 -4.46
C LYS A 280 7.91 35.47 -4.04
N ASP A 281 8.66 36.22 -3.22
CA ASP A 281 8.18 37.47 -2.65
C ASP A 281 7.86 38.51 -3.75
N GLU A 282 8.64 38.53 -4.82
CA GLU A 282 8.45 39.37 -6.02
C GLU A 282 7.23 38.99 -6.87
N ASP A 283 6.73 37.75 -6.75
CA ASP A 283 5.59 37.27 -7.53
C ASP A 283 4.27 37.22 -6.71
N LEU A 284 4.30 37.66 -5.43
CA LEU A 284 3.15 37.54 -4.53
C LEU A 284 1.91 38.28 -5.05
N GLU A 285 2.08 39.49 -5.57
CA GLU A 285 0.95 40.27 -6.10
C GLU A 285 0.39 39.68 -7.40
N LYS A 286 1.25 39.18 -8.28
CA LYS A 286 0.80 38.45 -9.49
C LYS A 286 -0.03 37.22 -9.09
N PHE A 287 0.45 36.44 -8.12
CA PHE A 287 -0.26 35.27 -7.61
C PHE A 287 -1.63 35.64 -7.02
N LYS A 288 -1.74 36.73 -6.21
CA LYS A 288 -3.00 37.22 -5.68
C LYS A 288 -3.98 37.65 -6.77
N ASN A 289 -3.46 38.18 -7.86
CA ASN A 289 -4.24 38.57 -9.04
C ASN A 289 -4.65 37.39 -9.92
N GLY A 290 -4.27 36.14 -9.56
CA GLY A 290 -4.64 34.94 -10.27
C GLY A 290 -3.68 34.54 -11.40
N GLU A 291 -2.54 35.21 -11.53
CA GLU A 291 -1.52 34.84 -12.50
C GLU A 291 -0.75 33.58 -12.03
N LEU A 292 -0.32 32.75 -12.98
CA LEU A 292 0.53 31.60 -12.71
C LEU A 292 1.98 32.04 -12.45
N VAL A 293 2.55 31.60 -11.35
CA VAL A 293 3.93 31.93 -10.95
C VAL A 293 4.78 30.68 -10.82
N THR A 294 6.09 30.80 -11.01
CA THR A 294 7.04 29.71 -10.75
C THR A 294 7.35 29.64 -9.25
N PRO A 295 7.26 28.47 -8.59
CA PRO A 295 7.54 28.35 -7.17
C PRO A 295 9.00 28.69 -6.82
N LYS A 296 9.28 29.05 -5.54
CA LYS A 296 10.66 29.25 -5.05
C LYS A 296 11.54 28.03 -5.34
N LYS A 297 11.04 26.81 -5.12
CA LYS A 297 11.70 25.54 -5.42
C LYS A 297 10.75 24.66 -6.22
N GLN A 298 11.18 24.21 -7.39
CA GLN A 298 10.44 23.28 -8.22
C GLN A 298 10.58 21.85 -7.69
N ILE A 299 9.61 21.00 -7.96
CA ILE A 299 9.69 19.54 -7.78
C ILE A 299 10.42 18.99 -8.99
N VAL A 300 11.60 18.41 -8.79
CA VAL A 300 12.46 17.93 -9.89
C VAL A 300 12.69 16.43 -9.75
N TYR A 301 12.34 15.68 -10.80
CA TYR A 301 12.67 14.27 -10.89
C TYR A 301 13.74 14.03 -11.94
N TYR A 302 14.72 13.20 -11.58
CA TYR A 302 15.73 12.70 -12.50
C TYR A 302 15.39 11.28 -12.94
N ILE A 303 15.68 10.96 -14.20
CA ILE A 303 15.57 9.58 -14.69
C ILE A 303 16.88 8.86 -14.41
N ASP A 304 16.84 7.65 -13.84
CA ASP A 304 18.02 6.85 -13.57
C ASP A 304 18.83 6.59 -14.86
N ARG A 305 20.16 6.66 -14.76
CA ARG A 305 21.08 6.31 -15.87
C ARG A 305 20.86 4.91 -16.41
N ALA A 306 20.43 3.96 -15.54
CA ALA A 306 20.12 2.59 -15.92
C ALA A 306 18.84 2.44 -16.75
N THR A 307 18.02 3.48 -16.85
CA THR A 307 16.77 3.42 -17.62
C THR A 307 17.07 3.33 -19.13
N PRO A 308 16.50 2.33 -19.86
CA PRO A 308 16.64 2.25 -21.31
C PRO A 308 16.20 3.54 -21.98
N VAL A 309 17.04 4.06 -22.90
CA VAL A 309 16.86 5.40 -23.51
C VAL A 309 15.47 5.58 -24.13
N LYS A 310 14.95 4.52 -24.80
CA LYS A 310 13.64 4.54 -25.46
C LYS A 310 12.47 4.82 -24.51
N TRP A 311 12.60 4.51 -23.21
CA TRP A 311 11.53 4.70 -22.20
C TRP A 311 11.61 6.04 -21.47
N ARG A 312 12.76 6.72 -21.48
CA ARG A 312 12.98 7.95 -20.70
C ARG A 312 11.98 9.06 -21.07
N LYS A 313 11.69 9.26 -22.37
CA LYS A 313 10.72 10.28 -22.80
C LYS A 313 9.32 10.08 -22.21
N TYR A 314 8.86 8.82 -22.11
CA TYR A 314 7.53 8.52 -21.59
C TYR A 314 7.45 8.66 -20.06
N LEU A 315 8.52 8.28 -19.34
CA LEU A 315 8.61 8.52 -17.90
C LEU A 315 8.59 10.02 -17.60
N LYS A 316 9.36 10.81 -18.34
CA LYS A 316 9.37 12.28 -18.19
C LYS A 316 7.99 12.89 -18.49
N GLN A 317 7.35 12.49 -19.56
CA GLN A 317 6.00 12.94 -19.87
C GLN A 317 5.01 12.65 -18.73
N GLY A 318 5.02 11.42 -18.15
CA GLY A 318 4.13 11.08 -17.04
C GLY A 318 4.38 11.91 -15.77
N ILE A 319 5.63 12.32 -15.53
CA ILE A 319 5.96 13.26 -14.45
C ILE A 319 5.36 14.64 -14.73
N GLU A 320 5.55 15.14 -15.94
CA GLU A 320 5.16 16.49 -16.34
C GLU A 320 3.65 16.66 -16.61
N ASP A 321 2.92 15.55 -16.79
CA ASP A 321 1.45 15.54 -16.90
C ASP A 321 0.78 16.20 -15.66
N TRP A 322 1.40 16.17 -14.50
CA TRP A 322 0.90 16.81 -13.29
C TRP A 322 0.94 18.32 -13.32
N GLN A 323 1.67 18.93 -14.25
CA GLN A 323 1.77 20.38 -14.35
C GLN A 323 0.38 21.05 -14.45
N ILE A 324 -0.55 20.45 -15.18
CA ILE A 324 -1.93 20.93 -15.33
C ILE A 324 -2.68 21.00 -13.98
N ALA A 325 -2.36 20.11 -13.04
CA ALA A 325 -2.95 20.13 -11.70
C ALA A 325 -2.29 21.20 -10.81
N PHE A 326 -1.00 21.46 -10.98
CA PHE A 326 -0.30 22.54 -10.26
C PHE A 326 -0.70 23.93 -10.78
N GLU A 327 -1.13 24.07 -12.02
CA GLU A 327 -1.71 25.32 -12.55
C GLU A 327 -3.00 25.69 -11.81
N GLU A 328 -3.85 24.71 -11.47
CA GLU A 328 -5.00 24.96 -10.59
C GLU A 328 -4.59 25.45 -9.18
N ALA A 329 -3.41 25.07 -8.72
CA ALA A 329 -2.82 25.59 -7.48
C ALA A 329 -2.14 26.96 -7.64
N GLY A 330 -2.06 27.49 -8.87
CA GLY A 330 -1.47 28.81 -9.19
C GLY A 330 0.01 28.78 -9.59
N PHE A 331 0.55 27.59 -9.90
CA PHE A 331 1.95 27.43 -10.23
C PHE A 331 2.18 26.95 -11.66
N LYS A 332 2.98 27.67 -12.45
CA LYS A 332 3.60 27.18 -13.68
C LYS A 332 4.97 26.60 -13.37
N ASN A 333 5.41 25.60 -14.17
CA ASN A 333 6.69 24.94 -14.02
C ASN A 333 6.92 24.39 -12.60
N ALA A 334 5.87 23.89 -11.95
CA ALA A 334 5.96 23.41 -10.58
C ALA A 334 6.68 22.05 -10.48
N ILE A 335 6.47 21.19 -11.46
CA ILE A 335 7.07 19.85 -11.56
C ILE A 335 7.76 19.68 -12.91
N ILE A 336 8.97 19.16 -12.90
CA ILE A 336 9.79 18.97 -14.10
C ILE A 336 10.58 17.66 -14.02
N ALA A 337 10.85 17.08 -15.17
CA ALA A 337 11.64 15.87 -15.32
C ALA A 337 12.94 16.15 -16.08
N LYS A 338 14.05 15.58 -15.60
CA LYS A 338 15.38 15.75 -16.21
C LYS A 338 16.05 14.42 -16.48
N ASP A 339 16.88 14.38 -17.51
CA ASP A 339 17.88 13.32 -17.63
C ASP A 339 18.96 13.51 -16.56
N PRO A 340 19.61 12.45 -16.07
CA PRO A 340 20.70 12.59 -15.13
C PRO A 340 21.89 13.27 -15.83
N PRO A 341 22.67 14.09 -15.14
CA PRO A 341 23.90 14.63 -15.72
C PRO A 341 24.84 13.51 -16.12
N THR A 342 25.62 13.72 -17.17
CA THR A 342 26.69 12.78 -17.56
C THR A 342 27.77 12.75 -16.48
N LYS A 343 28.68 11.77 -16.55
CA LYS A 343 29.82 11.71 -15.62
C LYS A 343 30.79 12.85 -15.81
N GLU A 344 30.84 13.42 -17.01
CA GLU A 344 31.67 14.56 -17.38
C GLU A 344 31.08 15.87 -16.85
N GLU A 345 29.73 16.00 -16.82
CA GLU A 345 29.05 17.20 -16.31
C GLU A 345 29.04 17.25 -14.78
N ASP A 346 28.79 16.10 -14.13
CA ASP A 346 28.82 16.00 -12.67
C ASP A 346 29.27 14.56 -12.28
N PRO A 347 30.58 14.39 -12.00
CA PRO A 347 31.14 13.10 -11.59
C PRO A 347 30.64 12.62 -10.23
N ASP A 348 30.22 13.54 -9.35
CA ASP A 348 29.77 13.26 -7.98
C ASP A 348 28.25 13.07 -7.89
N TRP A 349 27.52 13.34 -8.98
CA TRP A 349 26.06 13.13 -8.98
C TRP A 349 25.70 11.69 -8.62
N SER A 350 24.82 11.56 -7.66
CA SER A 350 24.35 10.26 -7.17
C SER A 350 22.86 10.30 -6.92
N PRO A 351 22.12 9.23 -7.28
CA PRO A 351 20.73 9.08 -6.89
C PRO A 351 20.54 8.87 -5.37
N GLU A 352 21.63 8.74 -4.62
CA GLU A 352 21.59 8.62 -3.15
C GLU A 352 21.65 9.99 -2.45
N ASP A 353 21.91 11.06 -3.18
CA ASP A 353 21.87 12.42 -2.63
C ASP A 353 20.43 12.88 -2.50
N VAL A 354 19.99 13.15 -1.26
CA VAL A 354 18.59 13.49 -0.93
C VAL A 354 18.06 14.75 -1.66
N ARG A 355 18.96 15.57 -2.19
CA ARG A 355 18.58 16.75 -3.00
C ARG A 355 17.93 16.37 -4.34
N TYR A 356 18.09 15.10 -4.77
CA TYR A 356 17.57 14.58 -6.04
C TYR A 356 16.52 13.51 -5.80
N SER A 357 15.35 13.69 -6.38
CA SER A 357 14.34 12.62 -6.49
C SER A 357 14.51 11.88 -7.81
N VAL A 358 14.51 10.56 -7.78
CA VAL A 358 14.91 9.75 -8.94
C VAL A 358 13.87 8.67 -9.26
N VAL A 359 13.56 8.51 -10.55
CA VAL A 359 12.87 7.31 -11.04
C VAL A 359 13.92 6.22 -11.24
N ARG A 360 14.01 5.33 -10.25
CA ARG A 360 15.00 4.24 -10.18
C ARG A 360 14.58 3.06 -11.03
N TYR A 361 15.39 2.69 -12.01
CA TYR A 361 15.12 1.54 -12.86
C TYR A 361 15.74 0.26 -12.27
N LEU A 362 14.87 -0.70 -11.94
CA LEU A 362 15.24 -1.93 -11.25
C LEU A 362 15.04 -3.15 -12.15
N ALA A 363 16.11 -3.90 -12.43
CA ALA A 363 16.05 -5.17 -13.17
C ALA A 363 15.47 -6.27 -12.27
N SER A 364 14.15 -6.33 -12.21
CA SER A 364 13.39 -7.24 -11.35
C SER A 364 12.23 -7.89 -12.10
N PRO A 365 11.93 -9.19 -11.83
CA PRO A 365 10.77 -9.87 -12.41
C PRO A 365 9.43 -9.43 -11.78
N ILE A 366 9.44 -8.53 -10.81
CA ILE A 366 8.23 -8.05 -10.13
C ILE A 366 7.43 -7.19 -11.08
N PRO A 367 6.15 -7.54 -11.36
CA PRO A 367 5.29 -6.78 -12.25
C PRO A 367 4.63 -5.63 -11.48
N ASN A 368 5.41 -4.63 -11.08
CA ASN A 368 4.92 -3.48 -10.32
C ASN A 368 5.80 -2.24 -10.52
N ALA A 369 5.31 -1.10 -10.02
CA ALA A 369 6.05 0.11 -9.70
C ALA A 369 5.55 0.64 -8.35
N ASN A 370 6.26 1.53 -7.69
CA ASN A 370 5.76 2.24 -6.51
C ASN A 370 6.44 3.58 -6.33
N GLY A 371 5.67 4.59 -5.90
CA GLY A 371 6.11 5.95 -5.64
C GLY A 371 6.10 6.29 -4.14
N PRO A 372 7.04 5.78 -3.32
CA PRO A 372 7.15 6.17 -1.93
C PRO A 372 7.73 7.57 -1.79
N HIS A 373 7.44 8.23 -0.67
CA HIS A 373 8.09 9.48 -0.30
C HIS A 373 8.64 9.42 1.13
N VAL A 374 9.57 10.31 1.42
CA VAL A 374 10.16 10.53 2.74
C VAL A 374 9.81 11.94 3.18
N SER A 375 9.17 12.08 4.33
CA SER A 375 8.72 13.38 4.81
C SER A 375 9.13 13.67 6.25
N ASP A 376 9.34 14.94 6.55
CA ASP A 376 9.64 15.48 7.88
C ASP A 376 8.44 15.25 8.80
N PRO A 377 8.57 14.44 9.87
CA PRO A 377 7.46 14.14 10.77
C PRO A 377 6.97 15.34 11.56
N ARG A 378 7.67 16.45 11.58
CA ARG A 378 7.26 17.70 12.27
C ARG A 378 6.25 18.49 11.47
N SER A 379 6.29 18.41 10.13
CA SER A 379 5.53 19.28 9.23
C SER A 379 4.78 18.58 8.11
N GLY A 380 5.17 17.34 7.78
CA GLY A 380 4.72 16.63 6.59
C GLY A 380 5.41 17.09 5.30
N GLU A 381 6.48 17.89 5.39
CA GLU A 381 7.26 18.28 4.20
C GLU A 381 7.91 17.06 3.56
N ILE A 382 7.62 16.82 2.29
CA ILE A 382 8.30 15.77 1.51
C ILE A 382 9.71 16.28 1.20
N LEU A 383 10.71 15.49 1.58
CA LEU A 383 12.12 15.83 1.44
C LEU A 383 12.74 15.20 0.18
N GLU A 384 12.37 13.96 -0.09
CA GLU A 384 12.76 13.22 -1.28
C GLU A 384 11.66 12.24 -1.67
N SER A 385 11.67 11.80 -2.91
CA SER A 385 10.83 10.69 -3.37
C SER A 385 11.51 9.95 -4.52
N ASP A 386 11.88 8.70 -4.26
CA ASP A 386 12.41 7.80 -5.28
C ASP A 386 11.32 6.85 -5.76
N ILE A 387 10.98 6.91 -7.03
CA ILE A 387 10.03 5.99 -7.67
C ILE A 387 10.79 4.71 -8.03
N ASN A 388 10.37 3.56 -7.48
CA ASN A 388 10.91 2.27 -7.85
C ASN A 388 10.19 1.76 -9.10
N TRP A 389 10.89 1.72 -10.22
CA TRP A 389 10.40 1.24 -11.50
C TRP A 389 10.97 -0.14 -11.80
N TYR A 390 10.17 -1.20 -11.64
CA TYR A 390 10.62 -2.56 -11.93
C TYR A 390 10.43 -2.87 -13.42
N HIS A 391 11.44 -3.47 -14.06
CA HIS A 391 11.41 -3.80 -15.50
C HIS A 391 10.13 -4.53 -15.90
N ASN A 392 9.70 -5.49 -15.09
CA ASN A 392 8.57 -6.35 -15.42
C ASN A 392 7.18 -5.71 -15.25
N VAL A 393 7.10 -4.44 -14.87
CA VAL A 393 5.82 -3.69 -14.92
C VAL A 393 5.23 -3.68 -16.32
N MET A 394 6.07 -3.72 -17.37
CA MET A 394 5.63 -3.81 -18.75
C MET A 394 4.80 -5.06 -19.05
N THR A 395 5.12 -6.19 -18.42
CA THR A 395 4.29 -7.41 -18.54
C THR A 395 2.91 -7.22 -17.94
N LEU A 396 2.83 -6.52 -16.79
CA LEU A 396 1.54 -6.20 -16.16
C LEU A 396 0.68 -5.30 -17.04
N LEU A 397 1.28 -4.25 -17.59
CA LEU A 397 0.64 -3.29 -18.50
C LEU A 397 0.14 -3.97 -19.76
N ARG A 398 0.99 -4.79 -20.39
CA ARG A 398 0.62 -5.59 -21.56
C ARG A 398 -0.62 -6.44 -21.28
N ASN A 399 -0.59 -7.21 -20.19
CA ASN A 399 -1.67 -8.14 -19.84
C ASN A 399 -3.00 -7.40 -19.60
N TRP A 400 -2.97 -6.29 -18.86
CA TRP A 400 -4.18 -5.50 -18.62
C TRP A 400 -4.72 -4.85 -19.90
N PHE A 401 -3.84 -4.21 -20.68
CA PHE A 401 -4.25 -3.53 -21.90
C PHE A 401 -4.82 -4.53 -22.91
N PHE A 402 -4.20 -5.70 -23.06
CA PHE A 402 -4.73 -6.77 -23.89
C PHE A 402 -6.13 -7.20 -23.44
N VAL A 403 -6.30 -7.64 -22.18
CA VAL A 403 -7.55 -8.26 -21.74
C VAL A 403 -8.72 -7.26 -21.65
N GLN A 404 -8.42 -5.98 -21.47
CA GLN A 404 -9.44 -4.93 -21.35
C GLN A 404 -9.78 -4.25 -22.66
N THR A 405 -8.86 -4.22 -23.65
CA THR A 405 -9.07 -3.42 -24.87
C THR A 405 -8.87 -4.17 -26.19
N ALA A 406 -8.30 -5.36 -26.26
CA ALA A 406 -8.02 -6.06 -27.52
C ALA A 406 -9.27 -6.36 -28.36
N ALA A 407 -10.46 -6.42 -27.73
CA ALA A 407 -11.71 -6.58 -28.47
C ALA A 407 -12.00 -5.41 -29.41
N ILE A 408 -11.53 -4.21 -29.07
CA ILE A 408 -11.86 -2.94 -29.73
C ILE A 408 -10.64 -2.21 -30.29
N ASN A 409 -9.43 -2.55 -29.85
CA ASN A 409 -8.18 -1.90 -30.23
C ASN A 409 -7.19 -2.93 -30.79
N GLU A 410 -6.75 -2.70 -32.04
CA GLU A 410 -5.81 -3.60 -32.69
C GLU A 410 -4.41 -3.53 -32.10
N ASP A 411 -3.98 -2.37 -31.62
CA ASP A 411 -2.67 -2.17 -30.97
C ASP A 411 -2.51 -2.99 -29.69
N ALA A 412 -3.63 -3.42 -29.10
CA ALA A 412 -3.63 -4.27 -27.89
C ALA A 412 -3.58 -5.77 -28.22
N ARG A 413 -3.59 -6.17 -29.49
CA ARG A 413 -3.55 -7.57 -29.93
C ARG A 413 -2.09 -8.01 -30.07
N GLY A 414 -1.75 -9.10 -29.42
CA GLY A 414 -0.39 -9.65 -29.41
C GLY A 414 0.23 -9.72 -28.01
N VAL A 415 1.35 -10.43 -27.91
CA VAL A 415 2.11 -10.62 -26.67
C VAL A 415 3.35 -9.72 -26.60
N SER A 416 3.59 -8.93 -27.65
CA SER A 416 4.60 -7.88 -27.73
C SER A 416 3.95 -6.65 -28.37
N PHE A 417 4.16 -5.47 -27.77
CA PHE A 417 3.62 -4.21 -28.30
C PHE A 417 4.74 -3.36 -28.88
N ASP A 418 4.38 -2.53 -29.87
CA ASP A 418 5.27 -1.51 -30.39
C ASP A 418 5.73 -0.55 -29.28
N ASP A 419 6.94 -0.01 -29.41
CA ASP A 419 7.55 0.87 -28.43
C ASP A 419 6.69 2.10 -28.11
N GLU A 420 5.91 2.60 -29.08
CA GLU A 420 5.01 3.72 -28.84
C GLU A 420 3.82 3.33 -27.97
N VAL A 421 3.20 2.18 -28.24
CA VAL A 421 2.08 1.65 -27.45
C VAL A 421 2.54 1.38 -26.01
N MET A 422 3.65 0.64 -25.84
CA MET A 422 4.22 0.38 -24.51
C MET A 422 4.65 1.67 -23.81
N GLY A 423 5.18 2.64 -24.57
CA GLY A 423 5.57 3.95 -24.02
C GLY A 423 4.38 4.74 -23.46
N ARG A 424 3.23 4.74 -24.14
CA ARG A 424 2.00 5.36 -23.60
C ARG A 424 1.54 4.70 -22.31
N LEU A 425 1.64 3.37 -22.21
CA LEU A 425 1.33 2.62 -21.00
C LEU A 425 2.30 2.95 -19.86
N ILE A 426 3.60 3.11 -20.16
CA ILE A 426 4.63 3.55 -19.22
C ILE A 426 4.32 4.97 -18.72
N ARG A 427 3.95 5.90 -19.60
CA ARG A 427 3.55 7.27 -19.22
C ARG A 427 2.39 7.27 -18.21
N PHE A 428 1.34 6.47 -18.48
CA PHE A 428 0.20 6.31 -17.58
C PHE A 428 0.63 5.88 -16.17
N VAL A 429 1.45 4.82 -16.04
CA VAL A 429 1.89 4.37 -14.72
C VAL A 429 2.86 5.37 -14.09
N SER A 430 3.73 6.01 -14.88
CA SER A 430 4.60 7.08 -14.38
C SER A 430 3.78 8.21 -13.74
N ALA A 431 2.74 8.68 -14.41
CA ALA A 431 1.85 9.70 -13.86
C ALA A 431 1.14 9.22 -12.57
N HIS A 432 0.69 7.96 -12.51
CA HIS A 432 0.08 7.38 -11.31
C HIS A 432 1.07 7.37 -10.12
N GLU A 433 2.28 6.85 -10.32
CA GLU A 433 3.30 6.78 -9.26
C GLU A 433 3.72 8.18 -8.77
N VAL A 434 3.80 9.15 -9.66
CA VAL A 434 4.06 10.56 -9.30
C VAL A 434 2.95 11.10 -8.40
N GLY A 435 1.69 10.76 -8.65
CA GLY A 435 0.58 11.12 -7.76
C GLY A 435 0.82 10.74 -6.30
N HIS A 436 1.37 9.54 -6.06
CA HIS A 436 1.75 9.13 -4.71
C HIS A 436 2.89 9.98 -4.13
N THR A 437 3.83 10.37 -4.95
CA THR A 437 4.99 11.14 -4.52
C THR A 437 4.69 12.61 -4.24
N ILE A 438 3.55 13.10 -4.69
CA ILE A 438 3.05 14.45 -4.35
C ILE A 438 2.00 14.43 -3.22
N GLY A 439 1.75 13.27 -2.60
CA GLY A 439 0.94 13.14 -1.39
C GLY A 439 -0.44 12.51 -1.59
N LEU A 440 -0.80 12.03 -2.79
CA LEU A 440 -2.13 11.50 -3.08
C LEU A 440 -2.19 9.98 -2.85
N PRO A 441 -3.08 9.47 -2.00
CA PRO A 441 -3.42 8.05 -1.93
C PRO A 441 -4.35 7.66 -3.09
N HIS A 442 -4.61 6.36 -3.24
CA HIS A 442 -5.62 5.90 -4.18
C HIS A 442 -7.00 6.47 -3.86
N ASN A 443 -7.70 6.99 -4.87
CA ASN A 443 -9.10 7.38 -4.82
C ASN A 443 -9.97 6.36 -5.57
N MET A 444 -10.26 5.21 -4.94
CA MET A 444 -11.03 4.11 -5.53
C MET A 444 -12.51 4.45 -5.77
N GLY A 445 -12.98 5.60 -5.31
CA GLY A 445 -14.36 6.04 -5.50
C GLY A 445 -14.56 6.98 -6.67
N SER A 446 -13.50 7.39 -7.37
CA SER A 446 -13.62 8.41 -8.41
C SER A 446 -14.26 7.86 -9.68
N SER A 447 -13.90 6.65 -10.12
CA SER A 447 -14.43 6.03 -11.35
C SER A 447 -15.95 5.90 -11.36
N SER A 448 -16.58 5.74 -10.19
CA SER A 448 -18.04 5.64 -10.06
C SER A 448 -18.79 6.95 -10.32
N ALA A 449 -18.09 8.06 -10.47
CA ALA A 449 -18.71 9.36 -10.77
C ALA A 449 -19.18 9.49 -12.22
N TYR A 450 -18.67 8.67 -13.14
CA TYR A 450 -19.03 8.74 -14.55
C TYR A 450 -20.12 7.74 -14.89
N PRO A 451 -21.22 8.17 -15.59
CA PRO A 451 -22.19 7.23 -16.10
C PRO A 451 -21.56 6.24 -17.10
N VAL A 452 -21.92 4.96 -17.00
CA VAL A 452 -21.43 3.91 -17.90
C VAL A 452 -21.59 4.29 -19.36
N ASP A 453 -22.74 4.87 -19.75
CA ASP A 453 -22.99 5.28 -21.14
C ASP A 453 -22.07 6.43 -21.59
N SER A 454 -21.68 7.30 -20.67
CA SER A 454 -20.76 8.40 -20.99
C SER A 454 -19.35 7.90 -21.32
N LEU A 455 -18.92 6.80 -20.73
CA LEU A 455 -17.63 6.15 -21.01
C LEU A 455 -17.56 5.53 -22.42
N ARG A 456 -18.70 5.39 -23.11
CA ARG A 456 -18.82 4.99 -24.50
C ARG A 456 -18.86 6.17 -25.48
N SER A 457 -18.81 7.41 -24.98
CA SER A 457 -18.86 8.63 -25.78
C SER A 457 -17.46 9.20 -26.00
N ALA A 458 -17.04 9.31 -27.27
CA ALA A 458 -15.78 9.94 -27.65
C ALA A 458 -15.70 11.41 -27.20
N THR A 459 -16.80 12.17 -27.29
CA THR A 459 -16.85 13.57 -26.85
C THR A 459 -16.69 13.68 -25.35
N PHE A 460 -17.34 12.81 -24.57
CA PHE A 460 -17.23 12.81 -23.13
C PHE A 460 -15.81 12.42 -22.67
N THR A 461 -15.29 11.29 -23.17
CA THR A 461 -13.99 10.77 -22.77
C THR A 461 -12.83 11.65 -23.23
N LYS A 462 -12.98 12.37 -24.34
CA LYS A 462 -12.01 13.40 -24.76
C LYS A 462 -11.95 14.57 -23.77
N LYS A 463 -13.08 14.96 -23.18
CA LYS A 463 -13.18 16.11 -22.27
C LYS A 463 -12.79 15.77 -20.83
N TYR A 464 -13.20 14.61 -20.37
CA TYR A 464 -13.13 14.25 -18.94
C TYR A 464 -12.22 13.04 -18.65
N GLY A 465 -11.66 12.40 -19.66
CA GLY A 465 -10.94 11.13 -19.50
C GLY A 465 -11.86 9.95 -19.20
N THR A 466 -11.29 8.87 -18.69
CA THR A 466 -12.03 7.63 -18.36
C THR A 466 -12.35 7.53 -16.86
N ALA A 467 -11.74 8.35 -16.02
CA ALA A 467 -12.02 8.50 -14.59
C ALA A 467 -11.67 9.92 -14.13
N PRO A 468 -12.32 10.47 -13.09
CA PRO A 468 -11.97 11.76 -12.50
C PRO A 468 -10.57 11.84 -11.89
N SER A 469 -9.93 10.72 -11.61
CA SER A 469 -8.60 10.66 -11.01
C SER A 469 -7.75 9.56 -11.61
N ILE A 470 -6.49 9.89 -11.91
CA ILE A 470 -5.48 8.89 -12.27
C ILE A 470 -5.08 8.03 -11.06
N MET A 471 -5.39 8.49 -9.83
CA MET A 471 -5.16 7.75 -8.59
C MET A 471 -6.22 6.68 -8.31
N ASP A 472 -7.23 6.56 -9.15
CA ASP A 472 -8.11 5.39 -9.20
C ASP A 472 -7.42 4.24 -9.93
N TYR A 473 -7.70 3.02 -9.57
CA TYR A 473 -7.30 1.85 -10.36
C TYR A 473 -8.33 1.55 -11.46
N ALA A 474 -8.85 2.58 -12.11
CA ALA A 474 -9.78 2.45 -13.25
C ALA A 474 -9.20 1.63 -14.42
N ARG A 475 -7.86 1.59 -14.53
CA ARG A 475 -7.11 0.88 -15.56
C ARG A 475 -7.49 1.38 -16.98
N PHE A 476 -8.02 0.47 -17.83
CA PHE A 476 -8.37 0.80 -19.19
C PHE A 476 -9.88 0.71 -19.41
N ASN A 477 -10.41 1.48 -20.35
CA ASN A 477 -11.85 1.55 -20.60
C ASN A 477 -12.38 0.26 -21.24
N TYR A 478 -12.65 -0.74 -20.41
CA TYR A 478 -13.22 -2.03 -20.83
C TYR A 478 -14.72 -1.97 -21.15
N ILE A 479 -15.36 -0.83 -20.93
CA ILE A 479 -16.80 -0.59 -21.23
C ILE A 479 -17.00 -0.34 -22.73
N ALA A 480 -16.04 0.32 -23.37
CA ALA A 480 -16.11 0.66 -24.79
C ALA A 480 -16.34 -0.60 -25.67
N GLN A 481 -17.13 -0.43 -26.73
CA GLN A 481 -17.52 -1.49 -27.65
C GLN A 481 -16.97 -1.21 -29.08
N PRO A 482 -16.92 -2.17 -30.00
CA PRO A 482 -16.35 -1.98 -31.34
C PRO A 482 -16.95 -0.83 -32.13
N GLU A 483 -18.20 -0.48 -31.87
CA GLU A 483 -18.90 0.65 -32.50
C GLU A 483 -18.50 2.02 -31.95
N ASP A 484 -17.91 2.08 -30.75
CA ASP A 484 -17.58 3.33 -30.05
C ASP A 484 -16.24 3.89 -30.54
N LYS A 485 -16.25 4.47 -31.75
CA LYS A 485 -15.04 5.00 -32.36
C LYS A 485 -14.54 6.28 -31.70
N GLY A 486 -13.21 6.35 -31.44
CA GLY A 486 -12.54 7.53 -30.90
C GLY A 486 -12.70 7.76 -29.41
N VAL A 487 -13.26 6.79 -28.64
CA VAL A 487 -13.30 6.88 -27.19
C VAL A 487 -11.90 6.73 -26.60
N ALA A 488 -11.62 7.47 -25.51
CA ALA A 488 -10.38 7.30 -24.77
C ALA A 488 -10.37 5.93 -24.05
N LEU A 489 -9.20 5.27 -24.05
CA LEU A 489 -9.01 3.96 -23.44
C LEU A 489 -8.18 4.00 -22.17
N MET A 490 -7.49 5.10 -21.89
CA MET A 490 -6.59 5.28 -20.74
C MET A 490 -7.07 6.44 -19.88
N PRO A 491 -6.92 6.38 -18.55
CA PRO A 491 -7.13 7.53 -17.68
C PRO A 491 -5.99 8.54 -17.82
N ASP A 492 -6.30 9.78 -17.51
CA ASP A 492 -5.40 10.93 -17.45
C ASP A 492 -5.54 11.67 -16.13
N ILE A 493 -4.76 12.75 -15.91
CA ILE A 493 -4.95 13.66 -14.79
C ILE A 493 -6.34 14.30 -14.87
N GLY A 494 -7.21 13.90 -13.96
CA GLY A 494 -8.63 14.22 -14.01
C GLY A 494 -9.07 15.40 -13.16
N VAL A 495 -10.37 15.57 -13.08
CA VAL A 495 -11.03 16.66 -12.33
C VAL A 495 -10.71 16.59 -10.84
N TYR A 496 -10.75 15.39 -10.25
CA TYR A 496 -10.41 15.20 -8.86
C TYR A 496 -8.95 15.51 -8.57
N ASP A 497 -8.03 15.07 -9.42
CA ASP A 497 -6.59 15.31 -9.24
C ASP A 497 -6.28 16.80 -9.18
N LYS A 498 -6.84 17.57 -10.12
CA LYS A 498 -6.74 19.03 -10.15
C LYS A 498 -7.30 19.68 -8.88
N HIS A 499 -8.50 19.26 -8.45
CA HIS A 499 -9.11 19.72 -7.22
C HIS A 499 -8.26 19.42 -5.99
N SER A 500 -7.78 18.19 -5.88
CA SER A 500 -6.98 17.72 -4.75
C SER A 500 -5.65 18.46 -4.67
N VAL A 501 -4.93 18.62 -5.81
CA VAL A 501 -3.68 19.38 -5.87
C VAL A 501 -3.91 20.85 -5.55
N ARG A 502 -4.96 21.47 -6.08
CA ARG A 502 -5.33 22.84 -5.70
C ARG A 502 -5.56 22.96 -4.18
N TRP A 503 -6.33 22.06 -3.61
CA TRP A 503 -6.64 22.06 -2.17
C TRP A 503 -5.38 21.83 -1.31
N GLY A 504 -4.51 20.91 -1.72
CA GLY A 504 -3.28 20.56 -0.98
C GLY A 504 -2.15 21.57 -1.13
N TYR A 505 -2.00 22.21 -2.29
CA TYR A 505 -0.83 23.02 -2.63
C TYR A 505 -1.07 24.51 -2.78
N ARG A 506 -2.29 24.97 -3.17
CA ARG A 506 -2.48 26.40 -3.39
C ARG A 506 -2.19 27.18 -2.12
N PRO A 507 -1.24 28.14 -2.13
CA PRO A 507 -0.96 29.02 -1.00
C PRO A 507 -2.18 29.88 -0.63
N ILE A 508 -2.35 30.14 0.66
CA ILE A 508 -3.32 31.09 1.21
C ILE A 508 -2.47 32.18 1.88
N PRO A 509 -2.17 33.28 1.18
CA PRO A 509 -1.15 34.25 1.59
C PRO A 509 -1.40 34.90 2.96
N ASP A 510 -2.66 35.15 3.31
CA ASP A 510 -3.03 35.83 4.55
C ASP A 510 -3.09 34.86 5.76
N ALA A 511 -3.01 33.56 5.54
CA ALA A 511 -3.01 32.55 6.58
C ALA A 511 -1.60 32.29 7.11
N LYS A 512 -1.35 32.60 8.37
CA LYS A 512 -0.05 32.39 9.04
C LYS A 512 0.08 30.97 9.58
N THR A 513 -1.00 30.39 10.04
CA THR A 513 -1.04 29.04 10.67
C THR A 513 -1.96 28.08 9.90
N ALA A 514 -1.86 26.77 10.17
CA ALA A 514 -2.77 25.76 9.64
C ALA A 514 -4.24 26.02 10.08
N LYS A 515 -4.44 26.61 11.25
CA LYS A 515 -5.78 26.96 11.76
C LYS A 515 -6.43 28.06 10.91
N ASP A 516 -5.64 29.05 10.47
CA ASP A 516 -6.12 30.17 9.66
C ASP A 516 -6.57 29.70 8.27
N GLU A 517 -5.94 28.65 7.73
CA GLU A 517 -6.29 28.07 6.42
C GLU A 517 -7.64 27.34 6.42
N LYS A 518 -8.09 26.84 7.59
CA LYS A 518 -9.22 25.90 7.71
C LYS A 518 -10.49 26.40 7.05
N LYS A 519 -10.87 27.66 7.27
CA LYS A 519 -12.11 28.25 6.70
C LYS A 519 -12.09 28.26 5.15
N THR A 520 -10.96 28.63 4.57
CA THR A 520 -10.79 28.69 3.11
C THR A 520 -10.77 27.29 2.51
N LEU A 521 -10.07 26.36 3.15
CA LEU A 521 -10.00 24.97 2.70
C LEU A 521 -11.36 24.29 2.77
N ASP A 522 -12.12 24.51 3.83
CA ASP A 522 -13.48 23.99 3.97
C ASP A 522 -14.41 24.58 2.89
N LYS A 523 -14.32 25.87 2.62
CA LYS A 523 -15.07 26.50 1.53
C LYS A 523 -14.78 25.86 0.18
N TRP A 524 -13.50 25.56 -0.15
CA TRP A 524 -13.15 24.93 -1.43
C TRP A 524 -13.73 23.50 -1.57
N ILE A 525 -13.88 22.77 -0.46
CA ILE A 525 -14.55 21.45 -0.48
C ILE A 525 -16.05 21.66 -0.71
N ARG A 526 -16.67 22.59 0.01
CA ARG A 526 -18.13 22.84 -0.05
C ARG A 526 -18.59 23.38 -1.39
N ASP A 527 -17.76 24.17 -2.05
CA ASP A 527 -18.05 24.67 -3.41
C ASP A 527 -18.29 23.51 -4.41
N ASN A 528 -17.82 22.29 -4.08
CA ASN A 528 -17.92 21.08 -4.92
C ASN A 528 -18.67 19.91 -4.25
N GLU A 529 -19.34 20.12 -3.09
CA GLU A 529 -19.91 19.04 -2.27
C GLU A 529 -20.99 18.19 -2.97
N ASN A 530 -21.66 18.74 -3.99
CA ASN A 530 -22.67 18.04 -4.78
C ASN A 530 -22.09 17.34 -6.03
N SER A 531 -20.79 17.44 -6.26
CA SER A 531 -20.15 16.84 -7.42
C SER A 531 -19.44 15.53 -7.07
N LEU A 532 -19.96 14.44 -7.59
CA LEU A 532 -19.31 13.12 -7.42
C LEU A 532 -17.91 13.07 -8.04
N MET A 533 -17.62 13.93 -9.04
CA MET A 533 -16.29 14.03 -9.66
C MET A 533 -15.20 14.54 -8.70
N HIS A 534 -15.58 15.19 -7.59
CA HIS A 534 -14.68 15.73 -6.58
C HIS A 534 -14.66 14.87 -5.30
N ARG A 535 -15.35 13.73 -5.32
CA ARG A 535 -15.45 12.82 -4.18
C ARG A 535 -14.16 12.03 -3.98
N PHE A 536 -13.74 11.90 -2.72
CA PHE A 536 -12.77 10.91 -2.29
C PHE A 536 -13.46 9.66 -1.74
N GLY A 537 -13.04 8.47 -2.20
CA GLY A 537 -13.51 7.18 -1.69
C GLY A 537 -12.35 6.18 -1.59
N SER A 538 -12.14 5.62 -0.39
CA SER A 538 -11.15 4.56 -0.20
C SER A 538 -11.81 3.18 -0.28
N ALA A 539 -11.06 2.17 -0.73
CA ALA A 539 -11.53 0.79 -0.75
C ALA A 539 -12.04 0.32 0.62
N GLY A 540 -13.19 -0.36 0.65
CA GLY A 540 -13.81 -0.80 1.89
C GLY A 540 -15.14 -1.50 1.70
N ILE A 541 -16.12 -1.10 2.50
CA ILE A 541 -17.50 -1.61 2.43
C ILE A 541 -18.34 -0.92 1.35
N ASP A 542 -17.86 0.19 0.84
CA ASP A 542 -18.53 1.01 -0.17
C ASP A 542 -18.37 0.38 -1.56
N PRO A 543 -19.45 -0.08 -2.19
CA PRO A 543 -19.39 -0.73 -3.50
C PRO A 543 -19.08 0.23 -4.66
N SER A 544 -19.10 1.53 -4.43
CA SER A 544 -18.68 2.54 -5.40
C SER A 544 -17.21 2.95 -5.25
N SER A 545 -16.46 2.26 -4.37
CA SER A 545 -15.03 2.53 -4.15
C SER A 545 -14.25 1.22 -4.25
N GLN A 546 -14.22 0.65 -5.45
CA GLN A 546 -13.57 -0.62 -5.72
C GLN A 546 -12.30 -0.44 -6.55
N THR A 547 -11.55 -1.52 -6.68
CA THR A 547 -10.34 -1.58 -7.50
C THR A 547 -10.70 -2.08 -8.90
N GLU A 548 -10.27 -1.39 -9.94
CA GLU A 548 -10.39 -1.80 -11.34
C GLU A 548 -11.84 -1.84 -11.86
N ASP A 549 -12.75 -1.09 -11.23
CA ASP A 549 -14.11 -0.86 -11.72
C ASP A 549 -14.22 0.46 -12.49
N LEU A 550 -15.28 0.58 -13.27
CA LEU A 550 -15.60 1.77 -14.04
C LEU A 550 -17.11 2.03 -14.03
N GLY A 551 -17.47 3.29 -13.95
CA GLY A 551 -18.83 3.76 -14.09
C GLY A 551 -19.70 3.58 -12.87
N ASP A 552 -20.90 4.15 -12.93
CA ASP A 552 -21.87 4.26 -11.84
C ASP A 552 -22.74 2.99 -11.63
N ASP A 553 -22.70 2.03 -12.56
CA ASP A 553 -23.46 0.78 -12.51
C ASP A 553 -22.56 -0.44 -12.79
N ALA A 554 -22.16 -1.13 -11.72
CA ALA A 554 -21.30 -2.30 -11.80
C ALA A 554 -21.87 -3.45 -12.65
N VAL A 555 -23.20 -3.62 -12.68
CA VAL A 555 -23.88 -4.64 -13.52
C VAL A 555 -23.68 -4.29 -14.99
N LYS A 556 -24.06 -3.07 -15.40
CA LYS A 556 -23.99 -2.62 -16.77
C LYS A 556 -22.56 -2.58 -17.30
N ALA A 557 -21.62 -2.07 -16.48
CA ALA A 557 -20.21 -2.06 -16.83
C ALA A 557 -19.66 -3.49 -17.03
N SER A 558 -20.03 -4.42 -16.15
CA SER A 558 -19.61 -5.82 -16.25
C SER A 558 -20.23 -6.54 -17.45
N GLU A 559 -21.46 -6.22 -17.83
CA GLU A 559 -22.09 -6.74 -19.06
C GLU A 559 -21.26 -6.38 -20.30
N TYR A 560 -20.87 -5.11 -20.47
CA TYR A 560 -20.01 -4.67 -21.57
C TYR A 560 -18.63 -5.34 -21.52
N GLY A 561 -18.02 -5.42 -20.33
CA GLY A 561 -16.74 -6.11 -20.15
C GLY A 561 -16.81 -7.59 -20.53
N ILE A 562 -17.86 -8.31 -20.16
CA ILE A 562 -18.09 -9.73 -20.53
C ILE A 562 -18.29 -9.87 -22.03
N LEU A 563 -19.02 -8.96 -22.68
CA LEU A 563 -19.15 -8.96 -24.14
C LEU A 563 -17.79 -8.86 -24.84
N ASN A 564 -16.89 -8.03 -24.32
CA ASN A 564 -15.52 -7.93 -24.84
C ASN A 564 -14.70 -9.21 -24.58
N LEU A 565 -14.79 -9.81 -23.38
CA LEU A 565 -14.12 -11.09 -23.11
C LEU A 565 -14.61 -12.22 -24.03
N LYS A 566 -15.91 -12.28 -24.31
CA LYS A 566 -16.50 -13.24 -25.27
C LYS A 566 -15.98 -13.07 -26.70
N ARG A 567 -15.55 -11.84 -27.08
CA ARG A 567 -14.86 -11.57 -28.36
C ARG A 567 -13.39 -11.95 -28.33
N ILE A 568 -12.75 -11.81 -27.19
CA ILE A 568 -11.30 -12.09 -27.02
C ILE A 568 -11.04 -13.61 -27.04
N VAL A 569 -11.82 -14.41 -26.29
CA VAL A 569 -11.55 -15.85 -26.14
C VAL A 569 -11.36 -16.59 -27.47
N PRO A 570 -12.25 -16.50 -28.48
CA PRO A 570 -12.05 -17.19 -29.74
C PRO A 570 -10.81 -16.76 -30.52
N ASN A 571 -10.27 -15.57 -30.24
CA ASN A 571 -9.12 -14.98 -30.91
C ASN A 571 -7.81 -15.17 -30.15
N LEU A 572 -7.83 -15.66 -28.89
CA LEU A 572 -6.64 -15.79 -28.06
C LEU A 572 -5.53 -16.59 -28.77
N ASN A 573 -5.87 -17.73 -29.33
CA ASN A 573 -4.91 -18.60 -30.01
C ASN A 573 -4.19 -17.87 -31.17
N LYS A 574 -4.92 -17.06 -31.95
CA LYS A 574 -4.36 -16.26 -33.04
C LYS A 574 -3.49 -15.10 -32.52
N TRP A 575 -3.97 -14.39 -31.48
CA TRP A 575 -3.32 -13.17 -30.98
C TRP A 575 -2.12 -13.44 -30.07
N THR A 576 -1.95 -14.69 -29.59
CA THR A 576 -0.81 -15.10 -28.78
C THR A 576 0.19 -15.98 -29.50
N SER A 577 -0.07 -16.29 -30.79
CA SER A 577 0.81 -17.16 -31.56
C SER A 577 2.07 -16.44 -32.02
N GLU A 578 3.21 -17.09 -31.80
CA GLU A 578 4.51 -16.73 -32.38
C GLU A 578 5.18 -18.00 -32.88
N ASP A 579 5.73 -17.97 -34.11
CA ASP A 579 6.37 -19.13 -34.73
C ASP A 579 7.53 -19.65 -33.86
N GLY A 580 7.56 -20.97 -33.61
CA GLY A 580 8.59 -21.61 -32.82
C GLY A 580 8.46 -21.49 -31.30
N LYS A 581 7.43 -20.80 -30.76
CA LYS A 581 7.15 -20.75 -29.32
C LYS A 581 6.11 -21.77 -28.91
N ASP A 582 6.14 -22.13 -27.62
CA ASP A 582 5.15 -22.98 -26.97
C ASP A 582 3.85 -22.19 -26.64
N TYR A 583 2.89 -22.84 -25.99
CA TYR A 583 1.61 -22.23 -25.61
C TYR A 583 1.62 -21.49 -24.27
N SER A 584 2.77 -21.11 -23.73
CA SER A 584 2.88 -20.44 -22.43
C SER A 584 2.20 -19.05 -22.42
N ASP A 585 2.32 -18.29 -23.50
CA ASP A 585 1.64 -17.00 -23.67
C ASP A 585 0.11 -17.18 -23.78
N LEU A 586 -0.35 -18.19 -24.52
CA LEU A 586 -1.77 -18.54 -24.58
C LEU A 586 -2.31 -18.89 -23.19
N GLN A 587 -1.60 -19.72 -22.41
CA GLN A 587 -1.97 -20.10 -21.05
C GLN A 587 -2.04 -18.86 -20.13
N THR A 588 -1.06 -17.97 -20.23
CA THR A 588 -0.99 -16.74 -19.47
C THR A 588 -2.18 -15.85 -19.78
N MET A 589 -2.45 -15.58 -21.05
CA MET A 589 -3.53 -14.67 -21.45
C MET A 589 -4.92 -15.25 -21.18
N TYR A 590 -5.13 -16.57 -21.36
CA TYR A 590 -6.34 -17.23 -20.90
C TYR A 590 -6.55 -17.07 -19.39
N GLY A 591 -5.49 -17.19 -18.58
CA GLY A 591 -5.50 -16.91 -17.15
C GLY A 591 -5.90 -15.46 -16.82
N GLN A 592 -5.45 -14.47 -17.63
CA GLN A 592 -5.85 -13.07 -17.49
C GLN A 592 -7.34 -12.85 -17.80
N VAL A 593 -7.89 -13.51 -18.82
CA VAL A 593 -9.34 -13.46 -19.14
C VAL A 593 -10.16 -13.97 -17.93
N LEU A 594 -9.79 -15.11 -17.36
CA LEU A 594 -10.46 -15.64 -16.16
C LEU A 594 -10.34 -14.68 -14.96
N SER A 595 -9.17 -14.08 -14.78
CA SER A 595 -8.94 -13.12 -13.71
C SER A 595 -9.80 -11.85 -13.89
N GLN A 596 -9.92 -11.36 -15.12
CA GLN A 596 -10.74 -10.18 -15.42
C GLN A 596 -12.24 -10.47 -15.22
N PHE A 597 -12.71 -11.64 -15.64
CA PHE A 597 -14.09 -12.07 -15.35
C PHE A 597 -14.35 -12.13 -13.84
N ASN A 598 -13.42 -12.69 -13.05
CA ASN A 598 -13.54 -12.73 -11.60
C ASN A 598 -13.62 -11.31 -10.98
N ARG A 599 -12.94 -10.31 -11.55
CA ARG A 599 -13.06 -8.90 -11.10
C ARG A 599 -14.46 -8.39 -11.33
N TYR A 600 -15.03 -8.59 -12.52
CA TYR A 600 -16.41 -8.18 -12.82
C TYR A 600 -17.41 -8.81 -11.84
N MET A 601 -17.26 -10.10 -11.53
CA MET A 601 -18.09 -10.77 -10.51
C MET A 601 -17.89 -10.15 -9.12
N GLY A 602 -16.66 -9.77 -8.80
CA GLY A 602 -16.31 -9.06 -7.55
C GLY A 602 -17.02 -7.70 -7.45
N HIS A 603 -16.96 -6.89 -8.51
CA HIS A 603 -17.59 -5.57 -8.57
C HIS A 603 -19.10 -5.65 -8.33
N VAL A 604 -19.76 -6.57 -9.00
CA VAL A 604 -21.21 -6.77 -8.82
C VAL A 604 -21.54 -7.31 -7.43
N SER A 605 -20.82 -8.34 -6.95
CA SER A 605 -21.09 -8.95 -5.64
C SER A 605 -20.84 -8.00 -4.45
N SER A 606 -20.03 -6.96 -4.62
CA SER A 606 -19.77 -5.96 -3.58
C SER A 606 -21.00 -5.12 -3.24
N ASN A 607 -21.94 -5.00 -4.17
CA ASN A 607 -23.20 -4.30 -3.95
C ASN A 607 -24.17 -5.07 -3.03
N ILE A 608 -24.03 -6.41 -2.92
CA ILE A 608 -24.84 -7.23 -2.02
C ILE A 608 -24.34 -7.02 -0.60
N GLY A 609 -25.20 -6.51 0.29
CA GLY A 609 -24.81 -6.07 1.63
C GLY A 609 -23.82 -4.90 1.61
N GLY A 610 -23.76 -4.12 0.52
CA GLY A 610 -22.94 -2.94 0.38
C GLY A 610 -23.52 -1.74 1.12
N VAL A 611 -22.63 -0.83 1.55
CA VAL A 611 -23.00 0.42 2.22
C VAL A 611 -22.16 1.54 1.61
N TYR A 612 -22.80 2.50 0.96
CA TYR A 612 -22.15 3.71 0.45
C TYR A 612 -21.65 4.56 1.60
N GLN A 613 -20.47 5.16 1.45
CA GLN A 613 -19.86 6.05 2.44
C GLN A 613 -19.51 7.40 1.81
N TYR A 614 -20.11 8.47 2.33
CA TYR A 614 -19.84 9.85 1.92
C TYR A 614 -19.38 10.63 3.14
N TYR A 615 -18.10 10.99 3.19
CA TYR A 615 -17.56 11.78 4.30
C TYR A 615 -18.20 13.14 4.38
N LYS A 616 -18.65 13.53 5.58
CA LYS A 616 -19.34 14.78 5.86
C LYS A 616 -18.87 15.38 7.20
N THR A 617 -19.11 16.66 7.36
CA THR A 617 -18.99 17.41 8.60
C THR A 617 -20.38 17.75 9.14
N TYR A 618 -20.49 18.21 10.41
CA TYR A 618 -21.76 18.50 11.08
C TYR A 618 -22.64 19.54 10.37
N ASP A 619 -22.04 20.41 9.58
CA ASP A 619 -22.68 21.48 8.82
C ASP A 619 -23.07 21.05 7.39
N GLN A 620 -22.96 19.76 7.07
CA GLN A 620 -23.42 19.16 5.81
C GLN A 620 -24.59 18.20 6.04
N GLU A 621 -25.63 18.34 5.25
CA GLU A 621 -26.85 17.55 5.39
C GLU A 621 -26.71 16.10 4.88
N GLY A 622 -27.62 15.23 5.34
CA GLY A 622 -27.77 13.84 4.93
C GLY A 622 -26.80 12.86 5.60
N PRO A 623 -27.00 11.55 5.40
CA PRO A 623 -26.26 10.51 6.08
C PRO A 623 -24.83 10.34 5.51
N VAL A 624 -23.90 9.90 6.36
CA VAL A 624 -22.57 9.45 5.95
C VAL A 624 -22.63 8.04 5.35
N TYR A 625 -23.49 7.18 5.88
CA TYR A 625 -23.66 5.79 5.46
C TYR A 625 -25.06 5.53 4.92
N THR A 626 -25.13 4.89 3.74
CA THR A 626 -26.42 4.55 3.11
C THR A 626 -26.36 3.14 2.54
N HIS A 627 -27.27 2.27 2.95
CA HIS A 627 -27.36 0.91 2.39
C HIS A 627 -27.74 0.92 0.91
N VAL A 628 -27.16 0.01 0.14
CA VAL A 628 -27.55 -0.20 -1.26
C VAL A 628 -29.03 -0.59 -1.34
N LYS A 629 -29.76 0.04 -2.25
CA LYS A 629 -31.22 -0.19 -2.43
C LYS A 629 -31.53 -1.65 -2.76
N LYS A 630 -32.61 -2.19 -2.20
CA LYS A 630 -33.10 -3.57 -2.44
C LYS A 630 -33.16 -3.93 -3.93
N SER A 631 -33.72 -3.04 -4.75
CA SER A 631 -33.84 -3.26 -6.20
C SER A 631 -32.49 -3.45 -6.89
N HIS A 632 -31.47 -2.68 -6.50
CA HIS A 632 -30.12 -2.79 -7.07
C HIS A 632 -29.40 -4.06 -6.58
N GLN A 633 -29.50 -4.41 -5.29
CA GLN A 633 -28.95 -5.66 -4.77
C GLN A 633 -29.57 -6.88 -5.46
N LYS A 634 -30.87 -6.87 -5.71
CA LYS A 634 -31.58 -7.93 -6.44
C LYS A 634 -31.14 -8.01 -7.91
N LYS A 635 -30.94 -6.84 -8.58
CA LYS A 635 -30.36 -6.77 -9.93
C LYS A 635 -28.99 -7.44 -9.97
N CYS A 636 -28.13 -7.15 -8.96
CA CYS A 636 -26.79 -7.75 -8.84
C CYS A 636 -26.86 -9.27 -8.64
N MET A 637 -27.76 -9.77 -7.79
CA MET A 637 -27.94 -11.22 -7.58
C MET A 637 -28.40 -11.93 -8.85
N ASN A 638 -29.36 -11.36 -9.58
CA ASN A 638 -29.82 -11.91 -10.86
C ASN A 638 -28.67 -11.99 -11.87
N PHE A 639 -27.89 -10.92 -12.01
CA PHE A 639 -26.72 -10.92 -12.88
C PHE A 639 -25.71 -12.03 -12.52
N LEU A 640 -25.41 -12.24 -11.23
CA LEU A 640 -24.51 -13.29 -10.79
C LEU A 640 -25.09 -14.69 -11.06
N ASN A 641 -26.40 -14.87 -10.89
CA ASN A 641 -27.07 -16.12 -11.24
C ASN A 641 -26.95 -16.43 -12.74
N ASP A 642 -27.12 -15.42 -13.61
CA ASP A 642 -27.13 -15.59 -15.06
C ASP A 642 -25.71 -15.70 -15.66
N GLN A 643 -24.75 -14.92 -15.19
CA GLN A 643 -23.43 -14.84 -15.81
C GLN A 643 -22.39 -15.78 -15.19
N LEU A 644 -22.57 -16.18 -13.92
CA LEU A 644 -21.59 -16.96 -13.18
C LEU A 644 -22.12 -18.30 -12.71
N PHE A 645 -23.27 -18.31 -12.01
CA PHE A 645 -23.82 -19.55 -11.44
C PHE A 645 -24.48 -20.41 -12.52
N GLU A 646 -25.03 -19.83 -13.59
CA GLU A 646 -25.14 -20.54 -14.86
C GLU A 646 -23.74 -20.87 -15.37
N THR A 647 -23.56 -22.07 -15.94
CA THR A 647 -22.22 -22.46 -16.43
C THR A 647 -21.74 -21.52 -17.54
N PRO A 648 -20.64 -20.78 -17.34
CA PRO A 648 -20.14 -19.85 -18.35
C PRO A 648 -19.43 -20.60 -19.49
N THR A 649 -20.20 -21.26 -20.35
CA THR A 649 -19.72 -22.18 -21.41
C THR A 649 -18.80 -21.51 -22.41
N TRP A 650 -18.90 -20.17 -22.60
CA TRP A 650 -18.03 -19.41 -23.48
C TRP A 650 -16.52 -19.41 -23.06
N MET A 651 -16.23 -19.76 -21.80
CA MET A 651 -14.87 -19.97 -21.29
C MET A 651 -14.33 -21.36 -21.62
N ILE A 652 -15.20 -22.29 -22.03
CA ILE A 652 -14.83 -23.70 -22.25
C ILE A 652 -14.55 -23.88 -23.73
N ASP A 653 -13.36 -23.44 -24.18
CA ASP A 653 -12.92 -23.56 -25.58
C ASP A 653 -11.85 -24.68 -25.68
N ASN A 654 -12.21 -25.80 -26.31
CA ASN A 654 -11.32 -26.94 -26.48
C ASN A 654 -10.11 -26.62 -27.38
N ASN A 655 -10.21 -25.63 -28.31
CA ASN A 655 -9.07 -25.21 -29.12
C ASN A 655 -7.99 -24.50 -28.30
N ILE A 656 -8.35 -23.99 -27.11
CA ILE A 656 -7.43 -23.42 -26.15
C ILE A 656 -7.02 -24.50 -25.14
N LEU A 657 -8.01 -25.11 -24.46
CA LEU A 657 -7.80 -25.98 -23.31
C LEU A 657 -6.88 -27.17 -23.64
N ASN A 658 -7.09 -27.81 -24.79
CA ASN A 658 -6.28 -28.95 -25.23
C ASN A 658 -4.81 -28.60 -25.52
N LYS A 659 -4.46 -27.33 -25.59
CA LYS A 659 -3.08 -26.83 -25.80
C LYS A 659 -2.38 -26.43 -24.51
N ILE A 660 -3.13 -26.05 -23.49
CA ILE A 660 -2.57 -25.47 -22.27
C ILE A 660 -2.68 -26.36 -21.06
N GLU A 661 -3.56 -27.40 -21.08
CA GLU A 661 -3.74 -28.30 -19.95
C GLU A 661 -4.32 -29.64 -20.39
N PHE A 662 -3.97 -30.71 -19.65
CA PHE A 662 -4.54 -32.05 -19.87
C PHE A 662 -5.79 -32.32 -19.03
N ALA A 663 -6.01 -31.57 -17.96
CA ALA A 663 -7.15 -31.58 -17.06
C ALA A 663 -7.17 -30.27 -16.24
N GLY A 664 -8.34 -29.91 -15.69
CA GLY A 664 -8.42 -28.77 -14.76
C GLY A 664 -9.59 -27.82 -14.96
N ILE A 665 -10.24 -27.84 -16.11
CA ILE A 665 -11.34 -26.90 -16.43
C ILE A 665 -12.49 -26.96 -15.40
N THR A 666 -12.87 -28.13 -14.93
CA THR A 666 -13.92 -28.27 -13.92
C THR A 666 -13.54 -27.59 -12.61
N ASN A 667 -12.27 -27.67 -12.20
CA ASN A 667 -11.77 -26.99 -11.01
C ASN A 667 -11.65 -25.47 -11.22
N ARG A 668 -11.30 -25.00 -12.43
CA ARG A 668 -11.24 -23.57 -12.75
C ARG A 668 -12.62 -22.93 -12.63
N ILE A 669 -13.64 -23.52 -13.26
CA ILE A 669 -15.01 -23.04 -13.17
C ILE A 669 -15.51 -23.09 -11.71
N ARG A 670 -15.30 -24.22 -11.01
CA ARG A 670 -15.64 -24.35 -9.59
C ARG A 670 -14.96 -23.26 -8.73
N SER A 671 -13.68 -23.00 -8.96
CA SER A 671 -12.93 -22.00 -8.20
C SER A 671 -13.47 -20.58 -8.41
N THR A 672 -13.79 -20.24 -9.66
CA THR A 672 -14.41 -18.96 -10.03
C THR A 672 -15.76 -18.78 -9.35
N GLN A 673 -16.64 -19.78 -9.45
CA GLN A 673 -17.96 -19.78 -8.81
C GLN A 673 -17.88 -19.75 -7.28
N SER A 674 -16.98 -20.55 -6.69
CA SER A 674 -16.80 -20.61 -5.23
C SER A 674 -16.25 -19.33 -4.63
N ARG A 675 -15.37 -18.60 -5.35
CA ARG A 675 -14.86 -17.30 -4.90
C ARG A 675 -16.00 -16.30 -4.67
N THR A 676 -16.87 -16.15 -5.66
CA THR A 676 -18.00 -15.22 -5.57
C THR A 676 -19.06 -15.73 -4.57
N LEU A 677 -19.36 -17.00 -4.56
CA LEU A 677 -20.24 -17.62 -3.56
C LEU A 677 -19.77 -17.34 -2.12
N ASN A 678 -18.47 -17.54 -1.86
CA ASN A 678 -17.88 -17.26 -0.54
C ASN A 678 -17.91 -15.78 -0.20
N SER A 679 -17.79 -14.90 -1.20
CA SER A 679 -17.90 -13.44 -1.02
C SER A 679 -19.33 -13.01 -0.71
N ILE A 680 -20.34 -13.58 -1.35
CA ILE A 680 -21.75 -13.31 -1.05
C ILE A 680 -22.10 -13.79 0.35
N LEU A 681 -21.67 -14.98 0.72
CA LEU A 681 -21.90 -15.62 2.02
C LEU A 681 -20.77 -15.29 3.02
N ASP A 682 -20.15 -14.11 2.92
CA ASP A 682 -19.21 -13.60 3.92
C ASP A 682 -19.96 -13.17 5.18
N PHE A 683 -19.40 -13.47 6.35
CA PHE A 683 -20.02 -13.18 7.64
C PHE A 683 -20.33 -11.69 7.84
N GLY A 684 -19.41 -10.82 7.44
CA GLY A 684 -19.61 -9.38 7.55
C GLY A 684 -20.67 -8.84 6.61
N LYS A 685 -20.80 -9.40 5.38
CA LYS A 685 -21.90 -9.06 4.45
C LYS A 685 -23.26 -9.53 4.97
N MET A 686 -23.33 -10.76 5.45
CA MET A 686 -24.56 -11.30 6.04
C MET A 686 -24.99 -10.47 7.26
N ALA A 687 -24.05 -10.06 8.10
CA ALA A 687 -24.33 -9.15 9.22
C ALA A 687 -24.90 -7.81 8.75
N ARG A 688 -24.32 -7.20 7.70
CA ARG A 688 -24.84 -5.93 7.16
C ARG A 688 -26.24 -6.04 6.54
N LEU A 689 -26.63 -7.22 6.03
CA LEU A 689 -27.99 -7.46 5.58
C LEU A 689 -28.98 -7.50 6.75
N ILE A 690 -28.59 -8.10 7.88
CA ILE A 690 -29.37 -8.09 9.13
C ILE A 690 -29.51 -6.65 9.66
N GLU A 691 -28.40 -5.91 9.73
CA GLU A 691 -28.41 -4.49 10.13
C GLU A 691 -29.29 -3.64 9.20
N ASN A 692 -29.21 -3.89 7.89
CA ASN A 692 -30.06 -3.21 6.92
C ASN A 692 -31.57 -3.47 7.18
N GLU A 693 -31.94 -4.70 7.50
CA GLU A 693 -33.31 -5.05 7.88
C GLU A 693 -33.75 -4.33 9.15
N ALA A 694 -32.89 -4.32 10.17
CA ALA A 694 -33.18 -3.63 11.44
C ALA A 694 -33.38 -2.11 11.28
N ILE A 695 -32.62 -1.47 10.36
CA ILE A 695 -32.67 -0.02 10.12
C ILE A 695 -33.80 0.36 9.16
N ASN A 696 -33.95 -0.38 8.04
CA ASN A 696 -34.79 0.01 6.91
C ASN A 696 -36.05 -0.86 6.75
N GLY A 697 -36.25 -1.88 7.59
CA GLY A 697 -37.45 -2.73 7.65
C GLY A 697 -37.78 -3.33 6.28
N LYS A 698 -39.01 -3.16 5.85
CA LYS A 698 -39.55 -3.75 4.61
C LYS A 698 -38.85 -3.28 3.32
N THR A 699 -38.11 -2.15 3.35
CA THR A 699 -37.42 -1.66 2.18
C THR A 699 -36.03 -2.28 2.02
N ALA A 700 -35.54 -3.00 3.03
CA ALA A 700 -34.28 -3.71 3.00
C ALA A 700 -34.30 -4.94 2.10
N TYR A 701 -33.16 -5.24 1.48
CA TYR A 701 -32.86 -6.57 0.95
C TYR A 701 -32.35 -7.39 2.12
N THR A 702 -33.18 -8.31 2.61
CA THR A 702 -32.92 -9.05 3.84
C THR A 702 -31.94 -10.21 3.63
N LEU A 703 -31.38 -10.76 4.70
CA LEU A 703 -30.59 -11.99 4.63
C LEU A 703 -31.39 -13.15 4.04
N ILE A 704 -32.70 -13.24 4.36
CA ILE A 704 -33.60 -14.25 3.80
C ILE A 704 -33.77 -14.06 2.30
N ASP A 705 -34.06 -12.83 1.83
CA ASP A 705 -34.18 -12.52 0.40
C ASP A 705 -32.91 -12.95 -0.35
N MET A 706 -31.74 -12.57 0.15
CA MET A 706 -30.46 -12.87 -0.47
C MET A 706 -30.19 -14.37 -0.57
N MET A 707 -30.37 -15.11 0.51
CA MET A 707 -30.15 -16.56 0.51
C MET A 707 -31.16 -17.33 -0.32
N SER A 708 -32.38 -16.84 -0.42
CA SER A 708 -33.43 -17.43 -1.28
C SER A 708 -33.10 -17.23 -2.75
N ASP A 709 -32.81 -15.98 -3.18
CA ASP A 709 -32.46 -15.68 -4.57
C ASP A 709 -31.17 -16.44 -5.00
N LEU A 710 -30.22 -16.60 -4.10
CA LEU A 710 -29.00 -17.38 -4.32
C LEU A 710 -29.30 -18.88 -4.47
N LYS A 711 -30.07 -19.45 -3.56
CA LYS A 711 -30.49 -20.85 -3.61
C LYS A 711 -31.25 -21.17 -4.90
N GLU A 712 -32.22 -20.33 -5.28
CA GLU A 712 -32.98 -20.50 -6.52
C GLU A 712 -32.10 -20.52 -7.76
N GLY A 713 -31.09 -19.63 -7.85
CA GLY A 713 -30.12 -19.61 -8.95
C GLY A 713 -29.24 -20.85 -8.99
N ILE A 714 -28.71 -21.29 -7.83
CA ILE A 714 -27.79 -22.44 -7.75
C ILE A 714 -28.52 -23.77 -7.97
N TRP A 715 -29.79 -23.91 -7.57
CA TRP A 715 -30.58 -25.14 -7.63
C TRP A 715 -31.72 -25.06 -8.65
N LYS A 716 -31.63 -24.18 -9.66
CA LYS A 716 -32.70 -23.90 -10.61
C LYS A 716 -33.19 -25.15 -11.38
N GLU A 717 -32.32 -26.15 -11.58
CA GLU A 717 -32.68 -27.40 -12.26
C GLU A 717 -33.77 -28.18 -11.52
N LEU A 718 -33.91 -28.03 -10.21
CA LEU A 718 -35.01 -28.62 -9.44
C LEU A 718 -36.37 -28.10 -9.91
N TYR A 719 -36.44 -26.84 -10.34
CA TYR A 719 -37.68 -26.19 -10.77
C TYR A 719 -37.89 -26.29 -12.29
N THR A 720 -36.83 -26.39 -13.08
CA THR A 720 -36.88 -26.48 -14.55
C THR A 720 -36.84 -27.92 -15.07
N HIS A 721 -36.58 -28.89 -14.21
CA HIS A 721 -36.44 -30.31 -14.53
C HIS A 721 -35.33 -30.62 -15.57
N LYS A 722 -34.34 -29.79 -15.67
CA LYS A 722 -33.16 -30.01 -16.53
C LYS A 722 -32.14 -30.92 -15.85
N THR A 723 -31.34 -31.61 -16.68
CA THR A 723 -30.19 -32.37 -16.22
C THR A 723 -29.19 -31.45 -15.54
N ILE A 724 -28.62 -31.87 -14.41
CA ILE A 724 -27.57 -31.15 -13.71
C ILE A 724 -26.20 -31.56 -14.30
N ASP A 725 -25.57 -30.68 -15.08
CA ASP A 725 -24.27 -30.95 -15.66
C ASP A 725 -23.14 -31.02 -14.61
N VAL A 726 -21.93 -31.37 -15.03
CA VAL A 726 -20.79 -31.57 -14.11
C VAL A 726 -20.41 -30.27 -13.40
N TYR A 727 -20.49 -29.12 -14.05
CA TYR A 727 -20.11 -27.83 -13.47
C TYR A 727 -21.14 -27.39 -12.42
N ARG A 728 -22.42 -27.58 -12.75
CA ARG A 728 -23.53 -27.30 -11.83
C ARG A 728 -23.49 -28.21 -10.59
N ARG A 729 -23.20 -29.52 -10.77
CA ARG A 729 -23.03 -30.44 -9.63
C ARG A 729 -21.89 -29.98 -8.72
N ASN A 730 -20.78 -29.52 -9.28
CA ASN A 730 -19.63 -28.98 -8.51
C ASN A 730 -20.02 -27.72 -7.74
N LEU A 731 -20.78 -26.81 -8.36
CA LEU A 731 -21.29 -25.59 -7.72
C LEU A 731 -22.24 -25.89 -6.57
N GLN A 732 -23.20 -26.81 -6.79
CA GLN A 732 -24.18 -27.21 -5.78
C GLN A 732 -23.52 -27.86 -4.56
N LEU A 733 -22.47 -28.68 -4.77
CA LEU A 733 -21.67 -29.21 -3.67
C LEU A 733 -20.88 -28.11 -2.96
N ALA A 734 -20.30 -27.16 -3.68
CA ALA A 734 -19.59 -26.01 -3.08
C ALA A 734 -20.54 -25.13 -2.24
N TYR A 735 -21.79 -24.96 -2.67
CA TYR A 735 -22.81 -24.28 -1.87
C TYR A 735 -23.05 -24.99 -0.53
N LEU A 736 -23.25 -26.31 -0.55
CA LEU A 736 -23.44 -27.09 0.68
C LEU A 736 -22.20 -27.08 1.57
N ASP A 737 -20.97 -27.06 0.99
CA ASP A 737 -19.73 -26.90 1.74
C ASP A 737 -19.67 -25.55 2.44
N ARG A 738 -20.09 -24.47 1.75
CA ARG A 738 -20.11 -23.14 2.33
C ARG A 738 -21.17 -23.00 3.43
N ILE A 739 -22.35 -23.58 3.25
CA ILE A 739 -23.37 -23.60 4.31
C ILE A 739 -22.87 -24.42 5.52
N SER A 740 -22.23 -25.57 5.30
CA SER A 740 -21.59 -26.34 6.39
C SER A 740 -20.56 -25.50 7.16
N TYR A 741 -19.75 -24.71 6.46
CA TYR A 741 -18.81 -23.78 7.08
C TYR A 741 -19.53 -22.75 7.97
N ILE A 742 -20.61 -22.14 7.49
CA ILE A 742 -21.42 -21.17 8.24
C ILE A 742 -22.00 -21.80 9.53
N MET A 743 -22.41 -23.05 9.46
CA MET A 743 -22.99 -23.76 10.61
C MET A 743 -21.95 -24.07 11.70
N ASN A 744 -20.69 -24.26 11.34
CA ASN A 744 -19.65 -24.76 12.25
C ASN A 744 -18.64 -23.70 12.69
N GLU A 745 -18.44 -22.64 11.90
CA GLU A 745 -17.36 -21.69 12.11
C GLU A 745 -17.88 -20.34 12.63
N GLU A 746 -16.98 -19.62 13.31
CA GLU A 746 -17.17 -18.23 13.72
C GLU A 746 -16.32 -17.31 12.84
N GLN A 747 -16.64 -16.02 12.86
CA GLN A 747 -15.79 -15.03 12.19
C GLN A 747 -14.42 -14.99 12.86
N GLY A 748 -13.37 -15.11 12.06
CA GLY A 748 -11.98 -14.96 12.55
C GLY A 748 -11.70 -13.58 13.13
N SER A 749 -10.64 -13.46 13.91
CA SER A 749 -10.21 -12.18 14.48
C SER A 749 -9.95 -11.14 13.38
N ILE A 750 -10.59 -9.97 13.51
CA ILE A 750 -10.39 -8.85 12.59
C ILE A 750 -9.06 -8.17 12.95
N PRO A 751 -8.07 -8.12 12.02
CA PRO A 751 -6.83 -7.41 12.26
C PRO A 751 -7.07 -5.93 12.60
N SER A 752 -6.20 -5.33 13.43
CA SER A 752 -6.37 -3.94 13.88
C SER A 752 -6.50 -2.93 12.73
N TRP A 753 -5.78 -3.13 11.65
CA TRP A 753 -5.84 -2.27 10.45
C TRP A 753 -7.16 -2.36 9.67
N ALA A 754 -7.90 -3.45 9.85
CA ALA A 754 -9.19 -3.69 9.18
C ALA A 754 -10.40 -3.31 10.08
N ARG A 755 -10.17 -2.95 11.33
CA ARG A 755 -11.24 -2.48 12.23
C ARG A 755 -11.89 -1.22 11.66
N GLY A 756 -13.22 -1.18 11.65
CA GLY A 756 -13.99 -0.10 11.02
C GLY A 756 -14.22 -0.26 9.50
N ARG A 757 -13.57 -1.26 8.85
CA ARG A 757 -13.79 -1.63 7.45
C ARG A 757 -14.48 -2.99 7.29
N VAL A 758 -14.52 -3.77 8.36
CA VAL A 758 -15.16 -5.10 8.39
C VAL A 758 -16.18 -5.13 9.51
N THR A 759 -17.40 -5.53 9.19
CA THR A 759 -18.48 -5.70 10.19
C THR A 759 -18.18 -6.92 11.04
N SER A 760 -18.13 -6.72 12.35
CA SER A 760 -17.91 -7.81 13.31
C SER A 760 -19.23 -8.49 13.65
N VAL A 761 -19.24 -9.82 13.72
CA VAL A 761 -20.41 -10.60 14.12
C VAL A 761 -20.03 -11.88 14.85
N LYS A 762 -20.80 -12.25 15.86
CA LYS A 762 -20.82 -13.60 16.44
C LYS A 762 -21.86 -14.42 15.71
N VAL A 763 -21.42 -15.31 14.83
CA VAL A 763 -22.29 -16.06 13.92
C VAL A 763 -23.30 -16.91 14.70
N SER A 764 -22.86 -17.55 15.77
CA SER A 764 -23.70 -18.38 16.64
C SER A 764 -24.77 -17.61 17.45
N GLN A 765 -24.64 -16.29 17.53
CA GLN A 765 -25.55 -15.41 18.27
C GLN A 765 -26.35 -14.47 17.35
N SER A 766 -26.37 -14.75 16.05
CA SER A 766 -27.03 -13.96 15.03
C SER A 766 -28.00 -14.81 14.22
N ASP A 767 -28.86 -14.18 13.42
CA ASP A 767 -29.81 -14.87 12.54
C ASP A 767 -29.16 -15.63 11.38
N ILE A 768 -27.84 -15.52 11.21
CA ILE A 768 -27.14 -16.18 10.10
C ILE A 768 -27.38 -17.68 10.10
N ARG A 769 -27.22 -18.37 11.23
CA ARG A 769 -27.45 -19.82 11.32
C ARG A 769 -28.93 -20.18 11.24
N THR A 770 -29.81 -19.37 11.82
CA THR A 770 -31.27 -19.56 11.75
C THR A 770 -31.73 -19.56 10.29
N VAL A 771 -31.31 -18.57 9.51
CA VAL A 771 -31.67 -18.48 8.08
C VAL A 771 -31.02 -19.61 7.28
N ALA A 772 -29.77 -19.97 7.55
CA ALA A 772 -29.07 -21.05 6.87
C ALA A 772 -29.78 -22.41 7.09
N ILE A 773 -30.25 -22.70 8.32
CA ILE A 773 -31.04 -23.88 8.64
C ILE A 773 -32.37 -23.88 7.87
N GLY A 774 -33.10 -22.74 7.87
CA GLY A 774 -34.33 -22.58 7.13
C GLY A 774 -34.17 -22.91 5.64
N GLN A 775 -33.13 -22.34 5.01
CA GLN A 775 -32.80 -22.57 3.60
C GLN A 775 -32.44 -24.05 3.30
N LEU A 776 -31.70 -24.71 4.21
CA LEU A 776 -31.43 -26.15 4.07
C LEU A 776 -32.68 -27.03 4.17
N LEU A 777 -33.63 -26.71 5.09
CA LEU A 777 -34.87 -27.44 5.25
C LEU A 777 -35.74 -27.27 4.01
N GLU A 778 -35.85 -26.08 3.45
CA GLU A 778 -36.55 -25.82 2.18
C GLU A 778 -35.90 -26.59 1.02
N LEU A 779 -34.58 -26.49 0.85
CA LEU A 779 -33.86 -27.22 -0.20
C LEU A 779 -34.06 -28.73 -0.09
N LYS A 780 -34.05 -29.28 1.12
CA LYS A 780 -34.29 -30.69 1.38
C LYS A 780 -35.72 -31.10 0.91
N LYS A 781 -36.73 -30.26 1.13
CA LYS A 781 -38.08 -30.45 0.66
C LYS A 781 -38.16 -30.44 -0.87
N ASP A 782 -37.47 -29.47 -1.50
CA ASP A 782 -37.47 -29.34 -2.96
C ASP A 782 -36.76 -30.52 -3.65
N ILE A 783 -35.61 -30.95 -3.14
CA ILE A 783 -34.93 -32.16 -3.66
C ILE A 783 -35.83 -33.39 -3.56
N LYS A 784 -36.50 -33.63 -2.42
CA LYS A 784 -37.43 -34.77 -2.26
C LYS A 784 -38.54 -34.75 -3.31
N LYS A 785 -39.12 -33.59 -3.61
CA LYS A 785 -40.16 -33.39 -4.59
C LYS A 785 -39.75 -33.68 -6.02
N HIS A 786 -38.51 -33.32 -6.40
CA HIS A 786 -38.05 -33.30 -7.80
C HIS A 786 -37.12 -34.44 -8.20
N LYS A 787 -36.48 -35.12 -7.24
CA LYS A 787 -35.48 -36.17 -7.44
C LYS A 787 -35.92 -37.33 -8.37
N ASN A 788 -37.15 -37.78 -8.27
CA ASN A 788 -37.60 -38.95 -9.02
C ASN A 788 -37.82 -38.73 -10.52
N ARG A 789 -37.81 -37.48 -10.97
CA ARG A 789 -37.97 -37.06 -12.38
C ARG A 789 -36.64 -36.84 -13.11
N SER A 790 -35.50 -37.20 -12.50
CA SER A 790 -34.15 -36.87 -12.99
C SER A 790 -33.48 -38.06 -13.67
N ASP A 791 -32.53 -37.81 -14.54
CA ASP A 791 -31.60 -38.79 -15.09
C ASP A 791 -30.81 -39.50 -13.98
N LYS A 792 -30.13 -40.60 -14.33
CA LYS A 792 -29.37 -41.42 -13.36
C LYS A 792 -28.30 -40.64 -12.59
N MET A 793 -27.50 -39.80 -13.31
CA MET A 793 -26.39 -39.05 -12.67
C MET A 793 -26.91 -37.90 -11.79
N THR A 794 -27.94 -37.19 -12.27
CA THR A 794 -28.63 -36.15 -11.49
C THR A 794 -29.24 -36.75 -10.23
N LYS A 795 -29.88 -37.94 -10.32
CA LYS A 795 -30.43 -38.60 -9.16
C LYS A 795 -29.38 -38.98 -8.13
N MET A 796 -28.28 -39.56 -8.55
CA MET A 796 -27.14 -39.89 -7.66
C MET A 796 -26.58 -38.65 -6.98
N HIS A 797 -26.45 -37.54 -7.72
CA HIS A 797 -26.02 -36.26 -7.17
C HIS A 797 -27.00 -35.69 -6.12
N LEU A 798 -28.31 -35.74 -6.40
CA LEU A 798 -29.31 -35.29 -5.45
C LEU A 798 -29.39 -36.18 -4.19
N ASP A 799 -29.11 -37.47 -4.31
CA ASP A 799 -28.98 -38.38 -3.16
C ASP A 799 -27.77 -38.00 -2.29
N MET A 800 -26.61 -37.70 -2.91
CA MET A 800 -25.46 -37.21 -2.21
C MET A 800 -25.72 -35.87 -1.54
N ALA A 801 -26.40 -34.93 -2.22
CA ALA A 801 -26.78 -33.64 -1.65
C ALA A 801 -27.69 -33.80 -0.42
N MET A 802 -28.69 -34.73 -0.50
CA MET A 802 -29.53 -35.05 0.63
C MET A 802 -28.76 -35.61 1.83
N ALA A 803 -27.83 -36.52 1.59
CA ALA A 803 -26.99 -37.10 2.65
C ALA A 803 -26.17 -35.99 3.33
N LYS A 804 -25.59 -35.06 2.53
CA LYS A 804 -24.81 -33.94 3.02
C LYS A 804 -25.67 -32.95 3.82
N ILE A 805 -26.85 -32.58 3.35
CA ILE A 805 -27.80 -31.72 4.07
C ILE A 805 -28.16 -32.36 5.42
N ASN A 806 -28.48 -33.66 5.45
CA ASN A 806 -28.78 -34.36 6.70
C ASN A 806 -27.61 -34.29 7.68
N LYS A 807 -26.36 -34.49 7.19
CA LYS A 807 -25.17 -34.41 8.02
C LYS A 807 -24.96 -33.00 8.61
N ILE A 808 -25.24 -31.95 7.82
CA ILE A 808 -25.12 -30.57 8.28
C ILE A 808 -26.19 -30.28 9.37
N LEU A 809 -27.42 -30.74 9.18
CA LEU A 809 -28.53 -30.51 10.12
C LEU A 809 -28.39 -31.29 11.44
N VAL A 810 -27.71 -32.46 11.43
CA VAL A 810 -27.47 -33.31 12.62
C VAL A 810 -26.16 -32.96 13.32
N GLY A 811 -25.31 -32.16 12.67
CA GLY A 811 -24.00 -31.72 13.25
C GLY A 811 -24.19 -31.01 14.61
N LYS A 812 -23.12 -31.01 15.44
CA LYS A 812 -23.04 -30.62 16.87
C LYS A 812 -24.19 -29.70 17.34
N PRO A 813 -24.83 -30.00 18.51
CA PRO A 813 -25.88 -29.14 19.04
C PRO A 813 -25.41 -27.70 19.12
N ILE A 814 -26.30 -26.81 18.65
CA ILE A 814 -26.09 -25.32 18.64
C ILE A 814 -25.91 -24.85 20.06
#